data_b06b9cd728e2af1a644b7eceeccc2982
#
_entry.id   b06b9cd728e2af1a644b7eceeccc2982
#
_cell.length_a   1.000
_cell.length_b   1.000
_cell.length_c   1.000
_cell.angle_alpha   90.00
_cell.angle_beta   90.00
_cell.angle_gamma   90.00
#
_symmetry.space_group_name_H-M   'P 1'
#
loop_
_entity.id
_entity.type
_entity.pdbx_description
1 polymer ?
#
loop_
_entity_poly.entity_id
_entity_poly.type
_entity_poly.pdbx_seq_one_letter_code
_entity_poly.pdbx_strand_id
1 'polypeptide(L)'
;MERRLASLAEGLSRLEDIRADMVTRVEDEARDQLSALAEPLKDLMLGVRRERAELERVLARLRRTTLNIGVVGRAGQGKSRLLQSLTGLTTREIPDGSGGFCTGVPSVVRHAPGASTYADVFFHTEQSFLHEVVAPYFERLRLGRSPASLEDFAGPLPPLDRDGQEDMARKESAYTHLSSFRTTLTEYRRWLGTSSPHRITADQIREFVAQDDPDGNRRYHAFRAVRRVHITTAFPHDDLGGIGTIDLPGLGDTNLGDSRLLLSALSDDVDVVLFVRRPSPERDAIQDTDIDLYDLAQSALPDIPMEKRSFLLLNHRRSVDQDNLNNARLFRDQIPGSAIKVAGTDIVDCSDAEAVAAAFEPVVDYLLTHVGELDRMLLRARRRTMAELRRQITLLISQARRLDALAQPASMWFPAFQSLFKQAHTSLSAELDQLVDRLREERGLRDTAFSQSVRAVLALARSDDGIPAPEDIRTRFAVEGTRQAAYSHLLDETRAHLSRHFLGLHDGLRECVEQMHEDVAALLARAGGLAPLSGEQGRQFLLDVAERIPPALRQGRQSEIQYALTMLTEFELNYRGFVQHRIRPCLDGLHGDSPAMALPSDGTLVDEKTMREMLRISYEEALDRCDTALDGLTTEPNGAVFSIVEEFRDRVLRAEGSTDEWRAFYQDIRAELWSGAFSALAEQAGHLRVWDEAVQALASLLDQDHEEEEK
;
A
#
# COMPACT_ATOMS: atom_id res chain seq x y z
N MET A 1 -0.40 -8.68 14.16
CA MET A 1 -1.49 -8.08 13.37
C MET A 1 -2.84 -8.75 13.63
N GLU A 2 -3.01 -10.06 13.46
CA GLU A 2 -4.31 -10.75 13.63
C GLU A 2 -4.91 -10.58 15.02
N ARG A 3 -4.13 -10.86 16.08
CA ARG A 3 -4.57 -10.64 17.48
C ARG A 3 -4.97 -9.19 17.74
N ARG A 4 -4.22 -8.24 17.19
CA ARG A 4 -4.47 -6.80 17.31
C ARG A 4 -5.80 -6.39 16.69
N LEU A 5 -6.07 -6.85 15.46
CA LEU A 5 -7.37 -6.59 14.81
C LEU A 5 -8.53 -7.21 15.59
N ALA A 6 -8.34 -8.38 16.20
CA ALA A 6 -9.35 -8.99 17.05
C ALA A 6 -9.65 -8.12 18.29
N SER A 7 -8.60 -7.66 18.99
CA SER A 7 -8.75 -6.79 20.18
C SER A 7 -9.37 -5.43 19.81
N LEU A 8 -8.98 -4.83 18.69
CA LEU A 8 -9.60 -3.58 18.21
C LEU A 8 -11.07 -3.77 17.84
N ALA A 9 -11.42 -4.89 17.17
CA ALA A 9 -12.81 -5.19 16.84
C ALA A 9 -13.68 -5.34 18.10
N GLU A 10 -13.18 -6.00 19.12
CA GLU A 10 -13.86 -6.17 20.42
C GLU A 10 -13.99 -4.81 21.14
N GLY A 11 -12.93 -4.03 21.18
CA GLY A 11 -12.94 -2.69 21.78
C GLY A 11 -13.92 -1.74 21.12
N LEU A 12 -13.95 -1.70 19.78
CA LEU A 12 -14.90 -0.89 19.03
C LEU A 12 -16.35 -1.36 19.21
N SER A 13 -16.59 -2.69 19.25
CA SER A 13 -17.93 -3.24 19.50
C SER A 13 -18.42 -2.86 20.88
N ARG A 14 -17.58 -2.98 21.89
CA ARG A 14 -17.90 -2.57 23.27
C ARG A 14 -18.22 -1.09 23.36
N LEU A 15 -17.44 -0.24 22.66
CA LEU A 15 -17.68 1.20 22.63
C LEU A 15 -19.03 1.54 21.98
N GLU A 16 -19.40 0.82 20.89
CA GLU A 16 -20.71 1.01 20.23
C GLU A 16 -21.87 0.57 21.12
N ASP A 17 -21.73 -0.55 21.84
CA ASP A 17 -22.77 -1.03 22.76
C ASP A 17 -23.02 -0.01 23.88
N ILE A 18 -21.95 0.55 24.44
CA ILE A 18 -22.02 1.61 25.48
C ILE A 18 -22.62 2.88 24.89
N ARG A 19 -22.20 3.30 23.68
CA ARG A 19 -22.75 4.47 22.98
C ARG A 19 -24.27 4.34 22.80
N ALA A 20 -24.71 3.19 22.28
CA ALA A 20 -26.11 2.92 22.03
C ALA A 20 -26.97 2.96 23.31
N ASP A 21 -26.44 2.45 24.42
CA ASP A 21 -27.10 2.52 25.75
C ASP A 21 -27.16 3.97 26.27
N MET A 22 -26.05 4.73 26.13
CA MET A 22 -25.95 6.09 26.61
C MET A 22 -26.85 7.08 25.85
N VAL A 23 -27.01 6.93 24.54
CA VAL A 23 -27.93 7.78 23.72
C VAL A 23 -29.32 7.85 24.32
N THR A 24 -29.77 6.77 24.99
CA THR A 24 -31.11 6.70 25.60
C THR A 24 -31.18 7.35 27.00
N ARG A 25 -30.02 7.69 27.60
CA ARG A 25 -29.92 8.09 29.04
C ARG A 25 -29.39 9.49 29.28
N VAL A 26 -28.85 10.15 28.22
CA VAL A 26 -28.23 11.48 28.34
C VAL A 26 -29.13 12.59 27.80
N GLU A 27 -28.83 13.85 28.22
CA GLU A 27 -29.51 15.06 27.76
C GLU A 27 -29.22 15.39 26.27
N ASP A 28 -30.02 16.27 25.67
CA ASP A 28 -30.09 16.46 24.22
C ASP A 28 -28.73 16.79 23.58
N GLU A 29 -27.91 17.64 24.16
CA GLU A 29 -26.61 18.04 23.58
C GLU A 29 -25.59 16.87 23.57
N ALA A 30 -25.52 16.10 24.65
CA ALA A 30 -24.68 14.89 24.69
C ALA A 30 -25.22 13.77 23.80
N ARG A 31 -26.55 13.69 23.64
CA ARG A 31 -27.23 12.76 22.73
C ARG A 31 -26.84 13.00 21.27
N ASP A 32 -26.85 14.28 20.85
CA ASP A 32 -26.49 14.64 19.47
C ASP A 32 -25.04 14.27 19.14
N GLN A 33 -24.13 14.47 20.08
CA GLN A 33 -22.72 14.12 19.89
C GLN A 33 -22.48 12.61 19.89
N LEU A 34 -23.12 11.86 20.80
CA LEU A 34 -23.07 10.39 20.77
C LEU A 34 -23.66 9.85 19.47
N SER A 35 -24.73 10.48 18.97
CA SER A 35 -25.34 10.11 17.69
C SER A 35 -24.40 10.36 16.51
N ALA A 36 -23.64 11.46 16.55
CA ALA A 36 -22.64 11.79 15.53
C ALA A 36 -21.48 10.76 15.43
N LEU A 37 -21.19 10.04 16.51
CA LEU A 37 -20.17 8.99 16.52
C LEU A 37 -20.65 7.65 15.91
N ALA A 38 -21.97 7.47 15.71
CA ALA A 38 -22.53 6.20 15.26
C ALA A 38 -21.97 5.73 13.90
N GLU A 39 -22.03 6.60 12.88
CA GLU A 39 -21.54 6.24 11.55
C GLU A 39 -20.01 6.08 11.51
N PRO A 40 -19.18 6.98 12.11
CA PRO A 40 -17.74 6.74 12.21
C PRO A 40 -17.35 5.42 12.91
N LEU A 41 -18.02 5.07 14.01
CA LEU A 41 -17.79 3.79 14.69
C LEU A 41 -18.14 2.60 13.80
N LYS A 42 -19.27 2.65 13.14
CA LYS A 42 -19.73 1.60 12.24
C LYS A 42 -18.79 1.41 11.05
N ASP A 43 -18.33 2.51 10.47
CA ASP A 43 -17.36 2.48 9.38
C ASP A 43 -16.02 1.87 9.81
N LEU A 44 -15.53 2.23 11.00
CA LEU A 44 -14.32 1.65 11.58
C LEU A 44 -14.48 0.16 11.90
N MET A 45 -15.61 -0.26 12.47
CA MET A 45 -15.90 -1.67 12.72
C MET A 45 -15.92 -2.48 11.41
N LEU A 46 -16.50 -1.92 10.35
CA LEU A 46 -16.47 -2.53 9.02
C LEU A 46 -15.06 -2.57 8.45
N GLY A 47 -14.29 -1.49 8.61
CA GLY A 47 -12.88 -1.40 8.20
C GLY A 47 -12.00 -2.46 8.87
N VAL A 48 -12.10 -2.60 10.19
CA VAL A 48 -11.37 -3.61 10.97
C VAL A 48 -11.77 -5.02 10.57
N ARG A 49 -13.07 -5.30 10.36
CA ARG A 49 -13.55 -6.62 9.89
C ARG A 49 -13.02 -6.95 8.50
N ARG A 50 -13.02 -5.97 7.58
CA ARG A 50 -12.47 -6.14 6.22
C ARG A 50 -10.98 -6.43 6.28
N GLU A 51 -10.21 -5.63 7.03
CA GLU A 51 -8.77 -5.83 7.14
C GLU A 51 -8.41 -7.16 7.79
N ARG A 52 -9.21 -7.63 8.76
CA ARG A 52 -9.03 -8.96 9.35
C ARG A 52 -9.22 -10.06 8.31
N ALA A 53 -10.28 -9.97 7.50
CA ALA A 53 -10.53 -10.95 6.43
C ALA A 53 -9.39 -10.93 5.39
N GLU A 54 -8.89 -9.74 5.00
CA GLU A 54 -7.75 -9.61 4.09
C GLU A 54 -6.46 -10.19 4.68
N LEU A 55 -6.21 -9.96 5.97
CA LEU A 55 -5.05 -10.55 6.64
C LEU A 55 -5.13 -12.07 6.70
N GLU A 56 -6.31 -12.63 6.96
CA GLU A 56 -6.55 -14.08 6.92
C GLU A 56 -6.26 -14.65 5.53
N ARG A 57 -6.65 -13.94 4.45
CA ARG A 57 -6.32 -14.31 3.06
C ARG A 57 -4.81 -14.29 2.81
N VAL A 58 -4.12 -13.23 3.22
CA VAL A 58 -2.65 -13.13 3.07
C VAL A 58 -1.96 -14.25 3.85
N LEU A 59 -2.41 -14.56 5.07
CA LEU A 59 -1.85 -15.67 5.86
C LEU A 59 -2.12 -17.02 5.21
N ALA A 60 -3.32 -17.24 4.68
CA ALA A 60 -3.66 -18.45 3.94
C ALA A 60 -2.76 -18.60 2.70
N ARG A 61 -2.53 -17.51 1.98
CA ARG A 61 -1.60 -17.46 0.84
C ARG A 61 -0.17 -17.82 1.25
N LEU A 62 0.38 -17.18 2.29
CA LEU A 62 1.75 -17.43 2.75
C LEU A 62 1.97 -18.86 3.31
N ARG A 63 0.90 -19.53 3.71
CA ARG A 63 0.92 -20.94 4.15
C ARG A 63 0.84 -21.93 3.01
N ARG A 64 0.43 -21.50 1.81
CA ARG A 64 0.38 -22.37 0.64
C ARG A 64 1.77 -22.76 0.19
N THR A 65 1.89 -24.00 -0.27
CA THR A 65 3.12 -24.51 -0.88
C THR A 65 3.16 -24.30 -2.40
N THR A 66 2.09 -23.74 -2.98
CA THR A 66 1.93 -23.49 -4.41
C THR A 66 1.66 -22.03 -4.69
N LEU A 67 2.22 -21.52 -5.78
CA LEU A 67 1.85 -20.25 -6.39
C LEU A 67 0.71 -20.49 -7.37
N ASN A 68 -0.38 -19.75 -7.21
CA ASN A 68 -1.57 -19.94 -8.01
C ASN A 68 -1.65 -18.89 -9.13
N ILE A 69 -1.71 -19.36 -10.37
CA ILE A 69 -1.86 -18.52 -11.56
C ILE A 69 -3.32 -18.55 -11.99
N GLY A 70 -4.00 -17.42 -11.89
CA GLY A 70 -5.37 -17.24 -12.38
C GLY A 70 -5.39 -16.93 -13.87
N VAL A 71 -6.01 -17.78 -14.65
CA VAL A 71 -6.15 -17.57 -16.10
C VAL A 71 -7.43 -16.79 -16.39
N VAL A 72 -7.26 -15.59 -16.93
CA VAL A 72 -8.33 -14.61 -17.15
C VAL A 72 -8.43 -14.27 -18.63
N GLY A 73 -9.63 -14.13 -19.14
CA GLY A 73 -9.88 -13.76 -20.53
C GLY A 73 -11.35 -13.97 -20.89
N ARG A 74 -11.78 -13.38 -21.97
CA ARG A 74 -13.15 -13.51 -22.48
C ARG A 74 -13.44 -14.96 -22.94
N ALA A 75 -14.72 -15.28 -23.11
CA ALA A 75 -15.11 -16.54 -23.70
C ALA A 75 -14.48 -16.73 -25.10
N GLY A 76 -14.08 -17.94 -25.42
CA GLY A 76 -13.50 -18.27 -26.72
C GLY A 76 -12.06 -17.80 -26.97
N GLN A 77 -11.37 -17.20 -26.00
CA GLN A 77 -9.99 -16.73 -26.17
C GLN A 77 -8.94 -17.85 -26.08
N GLY A 78 -9.30 -19.04 -25.63
CA GLY A 78 -8.41 -20.21 -25.57
C GLY A 78 -7.93 -20.57 -24.15
N LYS A 79 -8.53 -20.00 -23.09
CA LYS A 79 -8.18 -20.31 -21.69
C LYS A 79 -8.16 -21.81 -21.38
N SER A 80 -9.28 -22.49 -21.63
CA SER A 80 -9.38 -23.93 -21.34
C SER A 80 -8.38 -24.75 -22.14
N ARG A 81 -8.09 -24.39 -23.39
CA ARG A 81 -7.04 -25.02 -24.19
C ARG A 81 -5.64 -24.82 -23.60
N LEU A 82 -5.34 -23.59 -23.20
CA LEU A 82 -4.09 -23.30 -22.48
C LEU A 82 -3.93 -24.20 -21.26
N LEU A 83 -4.98 -24.28 -20.43
CA LEU A 83 -4.95 -25.09 -19.22
C LEU A 83 -4.84 -26.59 -19.51
N GLN A 84 -5.53 -27.09 -20.54
CA GLN A 84 -5.38 -28.46 -20.99
C GLN A 84 -3.94 -28.77 -21.44
N SER A 85 -3.36 -27.89 -22.26
CA SER A 85 -1.98 -28.03 -22.74
C SER A 85 -0.96 -27.97 -21.58
N LEU A 86 -1.18 -27.12 -20.59
CA LEU A 86 -0.27 -26.97 -19.46
C LEU A 86 -0.37 -28.14 -18.45
N THR A 87 -1.60 -28.57 -18.16
CA THR A 87 -1.87 -29.57 -17.11
C THR A 87 -1.92 -31.01 -17.61
N GLY A 88 -2.00 -31.21 -18.93
CA GLY A 88 -2.21 -32.52 -19.54
C GLY A 88 -3.62 -33.09 -19.34
N LEU A 89 -4.54 -32.33 -18.73
CA LEU A 89 -5.94 -32.68 -18.58
C LEU A 89 -6.67 -32.56 -19.91
N THR A 90 -7.79 -33.28 -20.01
CA THR A 90 -8.60 -33.32 -21.22
C THR A 90 -9.86 -32.47 -21.10
N THR A 91 -10.68 -32.44 -22.15
CA THR A 91 -12.00 -31.80 -22.12
C THR A 91 -12.97 -32.43 -21.11
N ARG A 92 -12.63 -33.56 -20.52
CA ARG A 92 -13.42 -34.18 -19.44
C ARG A 92 -13.30 -33.42 -18.13
N GLU A 93 -12.09 -33.03 -17.81
CA GLU A 93 -11.76 -32.37 -16.54
C GLU A 93 -11.77 -30.83 -16.66
N ILE A 94 -11.29 -30.32 -17.83
CA ILE A 94 -11.32 -28.88 -18.16
C ILE A 94 -12.15 -28.72 -19.44
N PRO A 95 -13.45 -28.47 -19.33
CA PRO A 95 -14.33 -28.36 -20.48
C PRO A 95 -13.94 -27.17 -21.36
N ASP A 96 -13.92 -27.38 -22.69
CA ASP A 96 -13.80 -26.30 -23.66
C ASP A 96 -15.14 -26.05 -24.36
N GLY A 97 -15.49 -24.77 -24.51
CA GLY A 97 -16.77 -24.37 -25.11
C GLY A 97 -16.77 -24.43 -26.62
N SER A 98 -16.88 -25.61 -27.19
CA SER A 98 -17.10 -25.75 -28.67
C SER A 98 -18.52 -25.38 -29.13
N GLY A 99 -19.45 -25.01 -28.23
CA GLY A 99 -20.84 -24.68 -28.57
C GLY A 99 -21.57 -23.75 -27.59
N GLY A 100 -20.90 -23.19 -26.56
CA GLY A 100 -21.54 -22.33 -25.56
C GLY A 100 -20.64 -22.07 -24.36
N PHE A 101 -21.19 -21.48 -23.28
CA PHE A 101 -20.45 -21.22 -22.05
C PHE A 101 -20.19 -22.53 -21.32
N CYS A 102 -18.93 -22.90 -21.07
CA CYS A 102 -18.59 -24.21 -20.57
C CYS A 102 -18.18 -24.25 -19.10
N THR A 103 -17.40 -23.26 -18.63
CA THR A 103 -16.90 -23.21 -17.25
C THR A 103 -17.85 -22.39 -16.41
N GLY A 104 -18.69 -23.06 -15.60
CA GLY A 104 -19.66 -22.39 -14.73
C GLY A 104 -19.14 -22.14 -13.30
N VAL A 105 -17.98 -22.69 -12.95
CA VAL A 105 -17.45 -22.69 -11.58
C VAL A 105 -15.94 -22.45 -11.59
N PRO A 106 -15.40 -21.61 -10.70
CA PRO A 106 -13.95 -21.46 -10.52
C PRO A 106 -13.30 -22.80 -10.17
N SER A 107 -12.32 -23.23 -10.97
CA SER A 107 -11.64 -24.51 -10.79
C SER A 107 -10.15 -24.31 -10.55
N VAL A 108 -9.64 -24.73 -9.42
CA VAL A 108 -8.22 -24.72 -9.07
C VAL A 108 -7.61 -26.06 -9.43
N VAL A 109 -6.63 -26.08 -10.32
CA VAL A 109 -5.91 -27.31 -10.67
C VAL A 109 -4.52 -27.28 -10.03
N ARG A 110 -4.21 -28.33 -9.24
CA ARG A 110 -2.98 -28.44 -8.49
C ARG A 110 -2.16 -29.65 -8.96
N HIS A 111 -0.87 -29.40 -9.13
CA HIS A 111 0.07 -30.50 -9.38
C HIS A 111 0.33 -31.31 -8.12
N ALA A 112 0.24 -32.64 -8.23
CA ALA A 112 0.68 -33.58 -7.20
C ALA A 112 1.39 -34.75 -7.90
N PRO A 113 2.73 -34.85 -7.80
CA PRO A 113 3.49 -35.92 -8.46
C PRO A 113 2.98 -37.31 -8.09
N GLY A 114 2.72 -38.14 -9.09
CA GLY A 114 2.25 -39.51 -8.91
C GLY A 114 0.81 -39.69 -8.40
N ALA A 115 0.06 -38.60 -8.21
CA ALA A 115 -1.34 -38.69 -7.80
C ALA A 115 -2.25 -39.09 -8.99
N SER A 116 -3.23 -39.94 -8.74
CA SER A 116 -4.36 -40.12 -9.64
C SER A 116 -5.26 -38.89 -9.60
N THR A 117 -5.83 -38.52 -10.75
CA THR A 117 -6.72 -37.35 -10.85
C THR A 117 -7.96 -37.54 -10.00
N TYR A 118 -8.24 -36.57 -9.11
CA TYR A 118 -9.47 -36.46 -8.32
C TYR A 118 -9.82 -34.98 -8.11
N ALA A 119 -11.02 -34.70 -7.64
CA ALA A 119 -11.36 -33.33 -7.26
C ALA A 119 -12.08 -33.30 -5.90
N ASP A 120 -11.83 -32.22 -5.16
CA ASP A 120 -12.53 -31.85 -3.96
C ASP A 120 -13.50 -30.69 -4.29
N VAL A 121 -14.80 -30.96 -4.17
CA VAL A 121 -15.89 -30.02 -4.48
C VAL A 121 -16.35 -29.31 -3.22
N PHE A 122 -16.42 -27.99 -3.27
CA PHE A 122 -16.92 -27.15 -2.20
C PHE A 122 -18.27 -26.57 -2.61
N PHE A 123 -19.30 -26.86 -1.84
CA PHE A 123 -20.65 -26.42 -2.12
C PHE A 123 -21.00 -25.13 -1.37
N HIS A 124 -21.95 -24.38 -1.91
CA HIS A 124 -22.61 -23.31 -1.20
C HIS A 124 -23.45 -23.88 -0.04
N THR A 125 -23.49 -23.16 1.07
CA THR A 125 -24.59 -23.30 2.03
C THR A 125 -25.84 -22.66 1.44
N GLU A 126 -27.03 -22.98 1.93
CA GLU A 126 -28.27 -22.30 1.50
C GLU A 126 -28.14 -20.78 1.63
N GLN A 127 -27.58 -20.31 2.74
CA GLN A 127 -27.39 -18.89 3.01
C GLN A 127 -26.37 -18.24 2.06
N SER A 128 -25.21 -18.90 1.83
CA SER A 128 -24.21 -18.35 0.90
C SER A 128 -24.71 -18.35 -0.54
N PHE A 129 -25.51 -19.35 -0.95
CA PHE A 129 -26.14 -19.38 -2.26
C PHE A 129 -27.09 -18.21 -2.46
N LEU A 130 -27.98 -17.95 -1.49
CA LEU A 130 -28.91 -16.83 -1.56
C LEU A 130 -28.18 -15.48 -1.58
N HIS A 131 -27.14 -15.33 -0.79
CA HIS A 131 -26.42 -14.06 -0.66
C HIS A 131 -25.41 -13.83 -1.80
N GLU A 132 -24.64 -14.84 -2.17
CA GLU A 132 -23.53 -14.69 -3.14
C GLU A 132 -24.01 -14.88 -4.60
N VAL A 133 -25.03 -15.74 -4.83
CA VAL A 133 -25.50 -16.06 -6.18
C VAL A 133 -26.81 -15.34 -6.52
N VAL A 134 -27.84 -15.41 -5.64
CA VAL A 134 -29.19 -14.92 -5.95
C VAL A 134 -29.34 -13.41 -5.71
N ALA A 135 -28.87 -12.90 -4.56
CA ALA A 135 -29.04 -11.49 -4.18
C ALA A 135 -28.49 -10.49 -5.22
N PRO A 136 -27.33 -10.73 -5.87
CA PRO A 136 -26.84 -9.85 -6.93
C PRO A 136 -27.79 -9.63 -8.10
N TYR A 137 -28.56 -10.65 -8.47
CA TYR A 137 -29.59 -10.50 -9.51
C TYR A 137 -30.75 -9.64 -9.05
N PHE A 138 -31.21 -9.82 -7.79
CA PHE A 138 -32.29 -9.00 -7.23
C PHE A 138 -31.91 -7.53 -7.17
N GLU A 139 -30.70 -7.21 -6.72
CA GLU A 139 -30.18 -5.85 -6.65
C GLU A 139 -30.12 -5.20 -8.04
N ARG A 140 -29.47 -5.85 -9.01
CA ARG A 140 -29.28 -5.28 -10.34
C ARG A 140 -30.56 -5.19 -11.16
N LEU A 141 -31.41 -6.21 -11.07
CA LEU A 141 -32.68 -6.21 -11.78
C LEU A 141 -33.78 -5.41 -11.06
N ARG A 142 -33.46 -4.86 -9.87
CA ARG A 142 -34.39 -4.12 -9.01
C ARG A 142 -35.68 -4.89 -8.73
N LEU A 143 -35.54 -6.18 -8.43
CA LEU A 143 -36.68 -7.06 -8.17
C LEU A 143 -37.26 -6.94 -6.76
N GLY A 144 -36.81 -5.94 -5.97
CA GLY A 144 -37.22 -5.74 -4.60
C GLY A 144 -36.34 -6.51 -3.61
N ARG A 145 -36.92 -7.00 -2.50
CA ARG A 145 -36.18 -7.68 -1.43
C ARG A 145 -35.72 -9.06 -1.90
N SER A 146 -34.44 -9.38 -1.69
CA SER A 146 -33.90 -10.70 -1.95
C SER A 146 -34.56 -11.79 -1.08
N PRO A 147 -34.72 -13.03 -1.59
CA PRO A 147 -35.30 -14.13 -0.83
C PRO A 147 -34.47 -14.40 0.42
N ALA A 148 -35.16 -14.68 1.54
CA ALA A 148 -34.51 -14.99 2.81
C ALA A 148 -34.28 -16.52 2.99
N SER A 149 -34.98 -17.36 2.22
CA SER A 149 -34.89 -18.81 2.25
C SER A 149 -34.95 -19.41 0.84
N LEU A 150 -34.57 -20.69 0.70
CA LEU A 150 -34.73 -21.42 -0.58
C LEU A 150 -36.20 -21.61 -0.94
N GLU A 151 -37.08 -21.72 0.03
CA GLU A 151 -38.52 -21.77 -0.15
C GLU A 151 -39.05 -20.48 -0.78
N ASP A 152 -38.58 -19.33 -0.29
CA ASP A 152 -38.91 -18.03 -0.88
C ASP A 152 -38.42 -17.94 -2.33
N PHE A 153 -37.19 -18.42 -2.57
CA PHE A 153 -36.60 -18.42 -3.92
C PHE A 153 -37.32 -19.37 -4.89
N ALA A 154 -37.86 -20.46 -4.41
CA ALA A 154 -38.67 -21.41 -5.20
C ALA A 154 -39.98 -20.77 -5.68
N GLY A 155 -40.48 -19.74 -5.01
CA GLY A 155 -41.68 -19.00 -5.38
C GLY A 155 -41.53 -18.25 -6.73
N PRO A 156 -42.62 -17.62 -7.23
CA PRO A 156 -42.58 -16.87 -8.47
C PRO A 156 -41.66 -15.65 -8.35
N LEU A 157 -40.77 -15.46 -9.33
CA LEU A 157 -39.96 -14.25 -9.38
C LEU A 157 -40.83 -13.02 -9.63
N PRO A 158 -40.49 -11.87 -9.01
CA PRO A 158 -41.12 -10.61 -9.36
C PRO A 158 -40.96 -10.27 -10.84
N PRO A 159 -41.95 -9.62 -11.50
CA PRO A 159 -41.86 -9.25 -12.88
C PRO A 159 -40.70 -8.28 -13.10
N LEU A 160 -40.00 -8.43 -14.23
CA LEU A 160 -38.94 -7.52 -14.64
C LEU A 160 -39.54 -6.15 -14.97
N ASP A 161 -39.04 -5.10 -14.34
CA ASP A 161 -39.37 -3.73 -14.72
C ASP A 161 -38.81 -3.40 -16.10
N ARG A 162 -39.69 -3.01 -17.01
CA ARG A 162 -39.39 -2.70 -18.41
C ARG A 162 -39.29 -1.21 -18.69
N ASP A 163 -39.38 -0.36 -17.66
CA ASP A 163 -39.22 1.07 -17.80
C ASP A 163 -37.73 1.47 -17.95
N GLY A 164 -37.33 1.87 -19.15
CA GLY A 164 -35.99 2.32 -19.49
C GLY A 164 -35.40 1.65 -20.73
N GLN A 165 -35.05 2.42 -21.75
CA GLN A 165 -34.56 1.90 -23.05
C GLN A 165 -33.08 1.45 -23.01
N GLU A 166 -32.32 1.79 -22.00
CA GLU A 166 -30.91 1.40 -21.89
C GLU A 166 -30.77 0.03 -21.23
N ASP A 167 -30.04 -0.88 -21.89
CA ASP A 167 -29.60 -2.19 -21.39
C ASP A 167 -30.67 -3.28 -21.21
N MET A 168 -31.84 -3.17 -21.88
CA MET A 168 -32.94 -4.11 -21.71
C MET A 168 -32.55 -5.54 -22.08
N ALA A 169 -31.82 -5.75 -23.17
CA ALA A 169 -31.37 -7.09 -23.61
C ALA A 169 -30.52 -7.79 -22.54
N ARG A 170 -29.66 -7.03 -21.85
CA ARG A 170 -28.84 -7.57 -20.73
C ARG A 170 -29.70 -7.87 -19.51
N LYS A 171 -30.71 -7.04 -19.19
CA LYS A 171 -31.65 -7.30 -18.08
C LYS A 171 -32.48 -8.55 -18.34
N GLU A 172 -33.02 -8.71 -19.56
CA GLU A 172 -33.79 -9.89 -19.95
C GLU A 172 -32.94 -11.17 -19.92
N SER A 173 -31.71 -11.11 -20.38
CA SER A 173 -30.77 -12.24 -20.29
C SER A 173 -30.48 -12.61 -18.82
N ALA A 174 -30.19 -11.63 -17.98
CA ALA A 174 -29.95 -11.86 -16.55
C ALA A 174 -31.18 -12.41 -15.83
N TYR A 175 -32.37 -11.93 -16.15
CA TYR A 175 -33.63 -12.45 -15.60
C TYR A 175 -33.90 -13.88 -16.05
N THR A 176 -33.65 -14.18 -17.31
CA THR A 176 -33.75 -15.55 -17.85
C THR A 176 -32.78 -16.48 -17.13
N HIS A 177 -31.56 -16.02 -16.86
CA HIS A 177 -30.57 -16.80 -16.12
C HIS A 177 -31.02 -17.04 -14.68
N LEU A 178 -31.47 -16.02 -13.95
CA LEU A 178 -32.04 -16.17 -12.61
C LEU A 178 -33.24 -17.13 -12.59
N SER A 179 -34.13 -17.01 -13.58
CA SER A 179 -35.27 -17.92 -13.74
C SER A 179 -34.83 -19.37 -13.94
N SER A 180 -33.72 -19.58 -14.66
CA SER A 180 -33.17 -20.92 -14.87
C SER A 180 -32.61 -21.53 -13.58
N PHE A 181 -32.01 -20.74 -12.69
CA PHE A 181 -31.62 -21.20 -11.34
C PHE A 181 -32.85 -21.69 -10.54
N ARG A 182 -33.92 -20.91 -10.57
CA ARG A 182 -35.14 -21.23 -9.87
C ARG A 182 -35.81 -22.50 -10.42
N THR A 183 -35.97 -22.60 -11.74
CA THR A 183 -36.69 -23.72 -12.38
C THR A 183 -36.01 -25.06 -12.22
N THR A 184 -34.69 -25.07 -12.06
CA THR A 184 -33.91 -26.30 -11.83
C THR A 184 -33.49 -26.51 -10.39
N LEU A 185 -33.99 -25.70 -9.45
CA LEU A 185 -33.61 -25.76 -8.04
C LEU A 185 -33.73 -27.16 -7.44
N THR A 186 -34.78 -27.93 -7.80
CA THR A 186 -35.00 -29.28 -7.33
C THR A 186 -33.88 -30.25 -7.70
N GLU A 187 -33.15 -29.97 -8.80
CA GLU A 187 -32.11 -30.86 -9.31
C GLU A 187 -30.78 -30.70 -8.58
N TYR A 188 -30.48 -29.48 -8.10
CA TYR A 188 -29.21 -29.19 -7.40
C TYR A 188 -29.38 -28.87 -5.90
N ARG A 189 -30.60 -28.66 -5.40
CA ARG A 189 -30.86 -28.33 -3.98
C ARG A 189 -30.21 -29.33 -3.03
N ARG A 190 -30.16 -30.61 -3.38
CA ARG A 190 -29.56 -31.68 -2.54
C ARG A 190 -28.07 -31.44 -2.24
N TRP A 191 -27.39 -30.65 -3.07
CA TRP A 191 -25.99 -30.33 -2.90
C TRP A 191 -25.74 -29.08 -2.05
N LEU A 192 -26.76 -28.22 -1.89
CA LEU A 192 -26.64 -27.03 -1.03
C LEU A 192 -26.54 -27.46 0.42
N GLY A 193 -25.51 -26.97 1.13
CA GLY A 193 -25.26 -27.34 2.51
C GLY A 193 -24.61 -28.71 2.72
N THR A 194 -24.26 -29.43 1.63
CA THR A 194 -23.50 -30.68 1.73
C THR A 194 -22.14 -30.40 2.36
N SER A 195 -21.67 -31.33 3.21
CA SER A 195 -20.37 -31.20 3.86
C SER A 195 -19.23 -31.03 2.81
N SER A 196 -18.45 -30.01 2.97
CA SER A 196 -17.36 -29.69 2.06
C SER A 196 -16.01 -29.88 2.78
N PRO A 197 -14.97 -30.40 2.10
CA PRO A 197 -14.93 -30.82 0.72
C PRO A 197 -15.58 -32.20 0.46
N HIS A 198 -16.24 -32.34 -0.69
CA HIS A 198 -16.74 -33.59 -1.18
C HIS A 198 -15.81 -34.14 -2.27
N ARG A 199 -15.18 -35.28 -2.03
CA ARG A 199 -14.21 -35.86 -2.97
C ARG A 199 -14.89 -36.69 -4.05
N ILE A 200 -14.49 -36.41 -5.31
CA ILE A 200 -15.00 -37.07 -6.51
C ILE A 200 -13.85 -37.58 -7.40
N THR A 201 -14.16 -38.56 -8.24
CA THR A 201 -13.20 -39.10 -9.22
C THR A 201 -13.13 -38.25 -10.50
N ALA A 202 -12.11 -38.48 -11.33
CA ALA A 202 -11.87 -37.73 -12.57
C ALA A 202 -13.08 -37.72 -13.52
N ASP A 203 -13.76 -38.85 -13.65
CA ASP A 203 -14.94 -39.02 -14.52
C ASP A 203 -16.18 -38.25 -14.05
N GLN A 204 -16.24 -37.89 -12.80
CA GLN A 204 -17.35 -37.12 -12.21
C GLN A 204 -17.12 -35.61 -12.27
N ILE A 205 -15.90 -35.16 -12.51
CA ILE A 205 -15.54 -33.73 -12.43
C ILE A 205 -16.43 -32.88 -13.32
N ARG A 206 -16.70 -33.34 -14.54
CA ARG A 206 -17.50 -32.59 -15.51
C ARG A 206 -18.90 -32.26 -15.01
N GLU A 207 -19.56 -33.17 -14.25
CA GLU A 207 -20.89 -32.94 -13.68
C GLU A 207 -20.95 -31.71 -12.77
N PHE A 208 -19.84 -31.41 -12.08
CA PHE A 208 -19.76 -30.32 -11.09
C PHE A 208 -19.12 -29.04 -11.63
N VAL A 209 -18.52 -29.05 -12.83
CA VAL A 209 -17.86 -27.86 -13.40
C VAL A 209 -18.50 -27.37 -14.69
N ALA A 210 -19.19 -28.25 -15.44
CA ALA A 210 -19.76 -27.92 -16.76
C ALA A 210 -21.28 -27.86 -16.75
N GLN A 211 -21.83 -27.09 -17.68
CA GLN A 211 -23.27 -27.03 -17.94
C GLN A 211 -23.73 -28.15 -18.86
N ASP A 212 -22.86 -28.56 -19.78
CA ASP A 212 -23.18 -29.44 -20.89
C ASP A 212 -22.39 -30.75 -20.79
N ASP A 213 -23.00 -31.84 -21.28
CA ASP A 213 -22.32 -33.10 -21.45
C ASP A 213 -21.29 -33.04 -22.62
N PRO A 214 -20.49 -34.11 -22.86
CA PRO A 214 -19.53 -34.15 -23.96
C PRO A 214 -20.13 -33.96 -25.36
N ASP A 215 -21.42 -34.24 -25.51
CA ASP A 215 -22.16 -34.13 -26.76
C ASP A 215 -22.81 -32.76 -26.98
N GLY A 216 -22.58 -31.80 -26.01
CA GLY A 216 -23.09 -30.43 -26.09
C GLY A 216 -24.55 -30.24 -25.66
N ASN A 217 -25.19 -31.26 -25.09
CA ASN A 217 -26.52 -31.14 -24.55
C ASN A 217 -26.51 -30.63 -23.10
N ARG A 218 -27.43 -29.74 -22.73
CA ARG A 218 -27.57 -29.27 -21.34
C ARG A 218 -28.12 -30.36 -20.45
N ARG A 219 -27.29 -30.96 -19.63
CA ARG A 219 -27.59 -32.13 -18.84
C ARG A 219 -27.33 -31.97 -17.35
N TYR A 220 -26.33 -31.16 -16.99
CA TYR A 220 -25.84 -31.04 -15.63
C TYR A 220 -26.39 -29.79 -14.95
N HIS A 221 -26.82 -29.96 -13.69
CA HIS A 221 -27.29 -28.86 -12.86
C HIS A 221 -26.56 -28.77 -11.52
N ALA A 222 -25.77 -29.81 -11.17
CA ALA A 222 -25.03 -29.87 -9.90
C ALA A 222 -24.04 -28.70 -9.77
N PHE A 223 -23.41 -28.24 -10.85
CA PHE A 223 -22.48 -27.10 -10.88
C PHE A 223 -23.10 -25.83 -10.25
N ARG A 224 -24.42 -25.67 -10.25
CA ARG A 224 -25.12 -24.49 -9.70
C ARG A 224 -25.04 -24.39 -8.19
N ALA A 225 -24.85 -25.54 -7.50
CA ALA A 225 -24.62 -25.57 -6.06
C ALA A 225 -23.16 -25.46 -5.66
N VAL A 226 -22.24 -25.50 -6.63
CA VAL A 226 -20.81 -25.54 -6.39
C VAL A 226 -20.26 -24.12 -6.27
N ARG A 227 -19.51 -23.89 -5.21
CA ARG A 227 -18.81 -22.63 -4.97
C ARG A 227 -17.43 -22.62 -5.64
N ARG A 228 -16.70 -23.74 -5.55
CA ARG A 228 -15.37 -23.95 -6.17
C ARG A 228 -15.02 -25.43 -6.24
N VAL A 229 -14.08 -25.77 -7.12
CA VAL A 229 -13.54 -27.13 -7.27
C VAL A 229 -12.04 -27.10 -7.19
N HIS A 230 -11.43 -28.02 -6.45
CA HIS A 230 -9.99 -28.23 -6.42
C HIS A 230 -9.68 -29.57 -7.09
N ILE A 231 -9.11 -29.52 -8.27
CA ILE A 231 -8.67 -30.70 -9.04
C ILE A 231 -7.21 -30.96 -8.68
N THR A 232 -6.88 -32.17 -8.28
CA THR A 232 -5.52 -32.62 -8.03
C THR A 232 -5.13 -33.65 -9.06
N THR A 233 -4.01 -33.41 -9.75
CA THR A 233 -3.50 -34.29 -10.82
C THR A 233 -1.99 -34.19 -10.96
N ALA A 234 -1.35 -35.16 -11.61
CA ALA A 234 0.04 -35.05 -12.00
C ALA A 234 0.14 -34.32 -13.34
N PHE A 235 0.88 -33.19 -13.40
CA PHE A 235 1.13 -32.48 -14.65
C PHE A 235 2.20 -33.24 -15.49
N PRO A 236 2.18 -33.09 -16.82
CA PRO A 236 3.17 -33.74 -17.68
C PRO A 236 4.59 -33.25 -17.47
N HIS A 237 4.76 -32.00 -16.99
CA HIS A 237 6.05 -31.38 -16.72
C HIS A 237 6.26 -31.23 -15.23
N ASP A 238 7.19 -32.00 -14.66
CA ASP A 238 7.52 -32.03 -13.23
C ASP A 238 8.10 -30.69 -12.72
N ASP A 239 8.67 -29.87 -13.61
CA ASP A 239 9.23 -28.56 -13.30
C ASP A 239 8.18 -27.53 -12.83
N LEU A 240 6.90 -27.83 -13.03
CA LEU A 240 5.78 -27.01 -12.56
C LEU A 240 5.30 -27.37 -11.13
N GLY A 241 6.08 -28.15 -10.40
CA GLY A 241 5.69 -28.75 -9.11
C GLY A 241 5.28 -27.79 -7.98
N GLY A 242 5.52 -26.50 -8.13
CA GLY A 242 5.09 -25.46 -7.16
C GLY A 242 3.96 -24.58 -7.68
N ILE A 243 3.32 -24.90 -8.81
CA ILE A 243 2.34 -24.05 -9.46
C ILE A 243 0.95 -24.67 -9.41
N GLY A 244 -0.05 -23.89 -8.96
CA GLY A 244 -1.47 -24.15 -9.15
C GLY A 244 -2.00 -23.27 -10.27
N THR A 245 -2.90 -23.81 -11.10
CA THR A 245 -3.60 -23.02 -12.11
C THR A 245 -5.08 -22.92 -11.76
N ILE A 246 -5.67 -21.75 -12.00
CA ILE A 246 -7.06 -21.48 -11.69
C ILE A 246 -7.78 -21.12 -12.99
N ASP A 247 -8.73 -21.96 -13.40
CA ASP A 247 -9.65 -21.63 -14.49
C ASP A 247 -10.74 -20.71 -13.96
N LEU A 248 -10.73 -19.48 -14.45
CA LEU A 248 -11.71 -18.47 -14.06
C LEU A 248 -12.78 -18.33 -15.13
N PRO A 249 -14.06 -18.18 -14.74
CA PRO A 249 -15.15 -17.97 -15.71
C PRO A 249 -14.83 -16.83 -16.68
N GLY A 250 -15.11 -17.03 -17.95
CA GLY A 250 -14.85 -16.01 -18.98
C GLY A 250 -15.79 -14.81 -18.84
N LEU A 251 -15.26 -13.59 -18.72
CA LEU A 251 -16.07 -12.39 -18.86
C LEU A 251 -16.47 -12.19 -20.31
N GLY A 252 -17.73 -11.97 -20.55
CA GLY A 252 -18.17 -11.62 -21.91
C GLY A 252 -19.61 -11.89 -22.24
N ASP A 253 -20.32 -12.63 -21.39
CA ASP A 253 -21.70 -12.93 -21.69
C ASP A 253 -22.56 -12.85 -20.41
N THR A 254 -23.37 -11.81 -20.36
CA THR A 254 -24.68 -11.70 -19.69
C THR A 254 -24.85 -12.15 -18.23
N ASN A 255 -23.90 -12.82 -17.60
CA ASN A 255 -24.03 -13.35 -16.24
C ASN A 255 -23.52 -12.36 -15.20
N LEU A 256 -24.43 -11.82 -14.42
CA LEU A 256 -24.21 -10.85 -13.36
C LEU A 256 -23.38 -11.37 -12.17
N GLY A 257 -23.50 -12.69 -11.93
CA GLY A 257 -22.72 -13.36 -10.90
C GLY A 257 -21.24 -13.54 -11.27
N ASP A 258 -20.92 -13.58 -12.57
CA ASP A 258 -19.59 -13.93 -13.05
C ASP A 258 -18.53 -12.89 -12.61
N SER A 259 -18.85 -11.60 -12.65
CA SER A 259 -17.91 -10.55 -12.21
C SER A 259 -17.62 -10.61 -10.71
N ARG A 260 -18.62 -10.87 -9.87
CA ARG A 260 -18.42 -11.03 -8.41
C ARG A 260 -17.71 -12.33 -8.08
N LEU A 261 -18.05 -13.42 -8.74
CA LEU A 261 -17.37 -14.71 -8.59
C LEU A 261 -15.92 -14.61 -9.05
N LEU A 262 -15.67 -13.91 -10.16
CA LEU A 262 -14.32 -13.65 -10.65
C LEU A 262 -13.53 -12.81 -9.65
N LEU A 263 -14.10 -11.71 -9.13
CA LEU A 263 -13.47 -10.87 -8.10
C LEU A 263 -13.13 -11.69 -6.84
N SER A 264 -14.06 -12.50 -6.37
CA SER A 264 -13.84 -13.36 -5.19
C SER A 264 -12.75 -14.40 -5.46
N ALA A 265 -12.80 -15.10 -6.59
CA ALA A 265 -11.79 -16.11 -6.93
C ALA A 265 -10.41 -15.51 -7.15
N LEU A 266 -10.34 -14.32 -7.78
CA LEU A 266 -9.07 -13.57 -7.92
C LEU A 266 -8.52 -13.18 -6.56
N SER A 267 -9.34 -12.61 -5.68
CA SER A 267 -8.88 -12.12 -4.37
C SER A 267 -8.48 -13.25 -3.41
N ASP A 268 -9.17 -14.40 -3.45
CA ASP A 268 -8.97 -15.46 -2.47
C ASP A 268 -7.86 -16.43 -2.84
N ASP A 269 -7.73 -16.75 -4.12
CA ASP A 269 -6.91 -17.87 -4.55
C ASP A 269 -5.76 -17.51 -5.51
N VAL A 270 -5.80 -16.35 -6.19
CA VAL A 270 -4.85 -15.99 -7.25
C VAL A 270 -3.67 -15.20 -6.72
N ASP A 271 -2.46 -15.62 -7.07
CA ASP A 271 -1.22 -14.91 -6.78
C ASP A 271 -0.76 -14.06 -7.98
N VAL A 272 -0.94 -14.61 -9.17
CA VAL A 272 -0.53 -14.01 -10.45
C VAL A 272 -1.65 -14.16 -11.46
N VAL A 273 -1.88 -13.14 -12.28
CA VAL A 273 -2.90 -13.13 -13.31
C VAL A 273 -2.29 -13.36 -14.67
N LEU A 274 -2.79 -14.34 -15.38
CA LEU A 274 -2.43 -14.60 -16.78
C LEU A 274 -3.61 -14.23 -17.68
N PHE A 275 -3.50 -13.11 -18.36
CA PHE A 275 -4.47 -12.69 -19.35
C PHE A 275 -4.28 -13.48 -20.64
N VAL A 276 -5.36 -14.04 -21.17
CA VAL A 276 -5.37 -14.74 -22.45
C VAL A 276 -6.25 -13.99 -23.44
N ARG A 277 -5.67 -13.56 -24.53
CA ARG A 277 -6.35 -12.83 -25.59
C ARG A 277 -6.04 -13.49 -26.95
N ARG A 278 -7.06 -13.74 -27.74
CA ARG A 278 -6.92 -14.19 -29.12
C ARG A 278 -7.21 -13.03 -30.07
N PRO A 279 -6.21 -12.41 -30.65
CA PRO A 279 -6.41 -11.36 -31.64
C PRO A 279 -7.17 -11.86 -32.85
N SER A 280 -8.04 -11.03 -33.44
CA SER A 280 -8.77 -11.35 -34.64
C SER A 280 -7.81 -11.52 -35.84
N PRO A 281 -8.08 -12.44 -36.77
CA PRO A 281 -7.26 -12.57 -37.96
C PRO A 281 -7.42 -11.41 -38.97
N GLU A 282 -8.52 -10.67 -38.93
CA GLU A 282 -8.79 -9.60 -39.91
C GLU A 282 -8.17 -8.27 -39.45
N ARG A 283 -8.58 -7.74 -38.33
CA ARG A 283 -8.06 -6.49 -37.73
C ARG A 283 -8.37 -6.48 -36.28
N ASP A 284 -7.38 -6.15 -35.44
CA ASP A 284 -7.61 -6.10 -33.99
C ASP A 284 -6.83 -4.95 -33.36
N ALA A 285 -7.38 -4.43 -32.27
CA ALA A 285 -6.76 -3.45 -31.38
C ALA A 285 -7.22 -3.71 -29.95
N ILE A 286 -6.58 -3.07 -28.98
CA ILE A 286 -7.03 -3.08 -27.58
C ILE A 286 -8.42 -2.48 -27.53
N GLN A 287 -9.38 -3.23 -26.99
CA GLN A 287 -10.78 -2.85 -26.85
C GLN A 287 -11.08 -2.41 -25.43
N ASP A 288 -12.13 -1.62 -25.25
CA ASP A 288 -12.62 -1.21 -23.92
C ASP A 288 -12.84 -2.42 -23.00
N THR A 289 -13.35 -3.52 -23.56
CA THR A 289 -13.56 -4.78 -22.82
C THR A 289 -12.26 -5.45 -22.35
N ASP A 290 -11.14 -5.22 -23.01
CA ASP A 290 -9.83 -5.72 -22.57
C ASP A 290 -9.34 -4.86 -21.37
N ILE A 291 -9.59 -3.55 -21.43
CA ILE A 291 -9.30 -2.61 -20.34
C ILE A 291 -10.19 -2.89 -19.13
N ASP A 292 -11.51 -3.05 -19.33
CA ASP A 292 -12.46 -3.39 -18.27
C ASP A 292 -12.05 -4.67 -17.51
N LEU A 293 -11.56 -5.68 -18.24
CA LEU A 293 -11.10 -6.92 -17.64
C LEU A 293 -9.83 -6.72 -16.81
N TYR A 294 -8.92 -5.89 -17.30
CA TYR A 294 -7.69 -5.53 -16.60
C TYR A 294 -8.00 -4.74 -15.33
N ASP A 295 -8.88 -3.74 -15.42
CA ASP A 295 -9.29 -2.90 -14.28
C ASP A 295 -10.06 -3.72 -13.24
N LEU A 296 -10.89 -4.67 -13.68
CA LEU A 296 -11.57 -5.59 -12.78
C LEU A 296 -10.57 -6.46 -12.01
N ALA A 297 -9.55 -7.00 -12.68
CA ALA A 297 -8.50 -7.77 -12.04
C ALA A 297 -7.67 -6.90 -11.06
N GLN A 298 -7.35 -5.65 -11.43
CA GLN A 298 -6.67 -4.71 -10.54
C GLN A 298 -7.52 -4.36 -9.32
N SER A 299 -8.84 -4.22 -9.50
CA SER A 299 -9.78 -3.95 -8.40
C SER A 299 -9.90 -5.11 -7.42
N ALA A 300 -9.81 -6.36 -7.92
CA ALA A 300 -9.78 -7.56 -7.08
C ALA A 300 -8.49 -7.69 -6.27
N LEU A 301 -7.40 -7.15 -6.76
CA LEU A 301 -6.05 -7.32 -6.25
C LEU A 301 -5.34 -5.95 -6.09
N PRO A 302 -5.86 -5.06 -5.24
CA PRO A 302 -5.41 -3.66 -5.19
C PRO A 302 -4.00 -3.49 -4.58
N ASP A 303 -3.53 -4.45 -3.79
CA ASP A 303 -2.32 -4.33 -2.97
C ASP A 303 -1.01 -4.34 -3.76
N ILE A 304 -1.02 -4.93 -4.96
CA ILE A 304 0.13 -5.02 -5.84
C ILE A 304 -0.27 -4.52 -7.22
N PRO A 305 0.49 -3.61 -7.83
CA PRO A 305 0.22 -3.18 -9.20
C PRO A 305 0.19 -4.36 -10.17
N MET A 306 -0.80 -4.37 -11.07
CA MET A 306 -0.99 -5.46 -12.02
C MET A 306 0.23 -5.66 -12.93
N GLU A 307 0.98 -4.60 -13.25
CA GLU A 307 2.23 -4.65 -14.00
C GLU A 307 3.31 -5.57 -13.40
N LYS A 308 3.25 -5.81 -12.07
CA LYS A 308 4.22 -6.66 -11.35
C LYS A 308 3.71 -8.08 -11.08
N ARG A 309 2.45 -8.36 -11.38
CA ARG A 309 1.84 -9.64 -11.06
C ARG A 309 0.95 -10.20 -12.17
N SER A 310 1.07 -9.67 -13.37
CA SER A 310 0.31 -10.18 -14.51
C SER A 310 1.15 -10.36 -15.75
N PHE A 311 0.70 -11.31 -16.57
CA PHE A 311 1.26 -11.60 -17.88
C PHE A 311 0.14 -11.62 -18.93
N LEU A 312 0.48 -11.40 -20.18
CA LEU A 312 -0.45 -11.48 -21.29
C LEU A 312 0.02 -12.50 -22.32
N LEU A 313 -0.79 -13.53 -22.53
CA LEU A 313 -0.60 -14.48 -23.64
C LEU A 313 -1.54 -14.16 -24.79
N LEU A 314 -0.95 -13.89 -25.93
CA LEU A 314 -1.66 -13.69 -27.19
C LEU A 314 -1.79 -15.02 -27.91
N ASN A 315 -3.01 -15.59 -27.90
CA ASN A 315 -3.28 -16.90 -28.48
C ASN A 315 -3.20 -16.85 -30.02
N HIS A 316 -2.16 -17.44 -30.54
CA HIS A 316 -1.92 -17.59 -31.97
C HIS A 316 -2.56 -18.89 -32.46
N ARG A 317 -3.33 -18.85 -33.51
CA ARG A 317 -3.89 -20.04 -34.15
C ARG A 317 -3.32 -20.21 -35.58
N ARG A 318 -2.61 -21.29 -35.80
CA ARG A 318 -2.15 -21.70 -37.14
C ARG A 318 -3.30 -22.37 -37.87
N SER A 319 -3.97 -21.65 -38.77
CA SER A 319 -4.97 -22.20 -39.68
C SER A 319 -4.85 -21.48 -41.00
N VAL A 320 -5.02 -22.20 -42.09
CA VAL A 320 -4.90 -21.64 -43.47
C VAL A 320 -5.83 -20.44 -43.67
N ASP A 321 -7.01 -20.46 -43.04
CA ASP A 321 -8.03 -19.42 -43.17
C ASP A 321 -8.11 -18.45 -41.97
N GLN A 322 -7.35 -18.65 -40.90
CA GLN A 322 -7.47 -17.91 -39.62
C GLN A 322 -6.12 -17.65 -38.94
N ASP A 323 -5.03 -17.48 -39.70
CA ASP A 323 -3.74 -17.10 -39.13
C ASP A 323 -3.78 -15.66 -38.59
N ASN A 324 -3.63 -15.50 -37.26
CA ASN A 324 -3.66 -14.21 -36.59
C ASN A 324 -2.28 -13.75 -36.10
N LEU A 325 -1.19 -14.37 -36.54
CA LEU A 325 0.16 -14.08 -36.02
C LEU A 325 0.57 -12.61 -36.18
N ASN A 326 0.29 -12.04 -37.36
CA ASN A 326 0.64 -10.64 -37.62
C ASN A 326 -0.14 -9.68 -36.70
N ASN A 327 -1.43 -9.94 -36.51
CA ASN A 327 -2.24 -9.14 -35.56
C ASN A 327 -1.83 -9.34 -34.10
N ALA A 328 -1.41 -10.55 -33.74
CA ALA A 328 -0.85 -10.81 -32.41
C ALA A 328 0.45 -10.00 -32.16
N ARG A 329 1.32 -9.91 -33.17
CA ARG A 329 2.52 -9.06 -33.11
C ARG A 329 2.18 -7.58 -32.97
N LEU A 330 1.27 -7.08 -33.83
CA LEU A 330 0.81 -5.68 -33.76
C LEU A 330 0.14 -5.37 -32.43
N PHE A 331 -0.65 -6.28 -31.88
CA PHE A 331 -1.28 -6.14 -30.58
C PHE A 331 -0.23 -6.06 -29.46
N ARG A 332 0.76 -6.97 -29.48
CA ARG A 332 1.88 -6.94 -28.53
C ARG A 332 2.62 -5.62 -28.55
N ASP A 333 2.90 -5.09 -29.74
CA ASP A 333 3.65 -3.84 -29.92
C ASP A 333 2.86 -2.61 -29.42
N GLN A 334 1.53 -2.70 -29.27
CA GLN A 334 0.67 -1.64 -28.71
C GLN A 334 0.67 -1.64 -27.17
N ILE A 335 0.94 -2.77 -26.49
CA ILE A 335 0.84 -2.91 -25.04
C ILE A 335 1.68 -1.88 -24.28
N PRO A 336 2.96 -1.62 -24.61
CA PRO A 336 3.76 -0.64 -23.86
C PRO A 336 3.16 0.77 -23.81
N GLY A 337 2.42 1.17 -24.88
CA GLY A 337 1.75 2.47 -24.98
C GLY A 337 0.32 2.52 -24.44
N SER A 338 -0.23 1.37 -24.00
CA SER A 338 -1.63 1.25 -23.57
C SER A 338 -1.83 1.43 -22.07
N ALA A 339 -3.10 1.41 -21.63
CA ALA A 339 -3.47 1.35 -20.20
C ALA A 339 -3.13 -0.01 -19.57
N ILE A 340 -3.00 -1.08 -20.38
CA ILE A 340 -2.70 -2.43 -19.89
C ILE A 340 -1.18 -2.53 -19.65
N LYS A 341 -0.78 -2.68 -18.39
CA LYS A 341 0.62 -2.88 -17.96
C LYS A 341 0.79 -4.27 -17.39
N VAL A 342 1.68 -5.06 -17.97
CA VAL A 342 1.96 -6.44 -17.55
C VAL A 342 3.45 -6.66 -17.41
N ALA A 343 3.85 -7.65 -16.62
CA ALA A 343 5.26 -8.01 -16.41
C ALA A 343 5.90 -8.62 -17.67
N GLY A 344 5.09 -9.30 -18.49
CA GLY A 344 5.56 -9.88 -19.75
C GLY A 344 4.42 -10.18 -20.72
N THR A 345 4.75 -10.24 -22.01
CA THR A 345 3.79 -10.57 -23.07
C THR A 345 4.44 -11.57 -24.02
N ASP A 346 3.71 -12.65 -24.33
CA ASP A 346 4.16 -13.65 -25.30
C ASP A 346 3.06 -14.03 -26.30
N ILE A 347 3.45 -14.62 -27.41
CA ILE A 347 2.56 -15.11 -28.47
C ILE A 347 2.70 -16.62 -28.56
N VAL A 348 1.62 -17.35 -28.26
CA VAL A 348 1.64 -18.81 -28.17
C VAL A 348 0.39 -19.44 -28.77
N ASP A 349 0.53 -20.57 -29.43
CA ASP A 349 -0.61 -21.43 -29.74
C ASP A 349 -1.02 -22.19 -28.47
N CYS A 350 -2.14 -21.78 -27.87
CA CYS A 350 -2.64 -22.40 -26.63
C CYS A 350 -3.03 -23.88 -26.77
N SER A 351 -3.07 -24.43 -28.00
CA SER A 351 -3.34 -25.86 -28.25
C SER A 351 -2.07 -26.70 -28.39
N ASP A 352 -0.92 -26.07 -28.47
CA ASP A 352 0.39 -26.71 -28.58
C ASP A 352 1.04 -26.80 -27.18
N ALA A 353 1.13 -28.01 -26.64
CA ALA A 353 1.64 -28.22 -25.28
C ALA A 353 3.13 -27.83 -25.12
N GLU A 354 3.97 -28.07 -26.16
CA GLU A 354 5.39 -27.71 -26.10
C GLU A 354 5.56 -26.18 -26.17
N ALA A 355 4.79 -25.51 -27.03
CA ALA A 355 4.81 -24.05 -27.14
C ALA A 355 4.29 -23.39 -25.87
N VAL A 356 3.26 -23.95 -25.24
CA VAL A 356 2.71 -23.46 -23.97
C VAL A 356 3.73 -23.65 -22.85
N ALA A 357 4.40 -24.80 -22.75
CA ALA A 357 5.44 -25.04 -21.76
C ALA A 357 6.59 -24.02 -21.90
N ALA A 358 7.07 -23.79 -23.13
CA ALA A 358 8.11 -22.81 -23.39
C ALA A 358 7.70 -21.37 -23.06
N ALA A 359 6.43 -20.98 -23.29
CA ALA A 359 5.91 -19.66 -22.95
C ALA A 359 5.71 -19.48 -21.43
N PHE A 360 5.56 -20.58 -20.69
CA PHE A 360 5.42 -20.55 -19.23
C PHE A 360 6.77 -20.45 -18.49
N GLU A 361 7.86 -20.92 -19.08
CA GLU A 361 9.20 -20.88 -18.48
C GLU A 361 9.58 -19.45 -18.01
N PRO A 362 9.46 -18.38 -18.82
CA PRO A 362 9.72 -17.02 -18.37
C PRO A 362 8.79 -16.54 -17.25
N VAL A 363 7.55 -17.02 -17.21
CA VAL A 363 6.59 -16.69 -16.13
C VAL A 363 7.04 -17.32 -14.83
N VAL A 364 7.47 -18.57 -14.85
CA VAL A 364 8.00 -19.31 -13.68
C VAL A 364 9.28 -18.65 -13.17
N ASP A 365 10.23 -18.36 -14.07
CA ASP A 365 11.49 -17.70 -13.71
C ASP A 365 11.27 -16.31 -13.08
N TYR A 366 10.34 -15.54 -13.63
CA TYR A 366 9.95 -14.27 -13.04
C TYR A 366 9.41 -14.47 -11.62
N LEU A 367 8.52 -15.43 -11.42
CA LEU A 367 7.93 -15.71 -10.13
C LEU A 367 8.94 -16.17 -9.10
N LEU A 368 9.83 -17.10 -9.47
CA LEU A 368 10.91 -17.58 -8.61
C LEU A 368 11.81 -16.43 -8.14
N THR A 369 12.04 -15.46 -9.01
CA THR A 369 12.88 -14.29 -8.72
C THR A 369 12.16 -13.25 -7.87
N HIS A 370 10.85 -13.02 -8.10
CA HIS A 370 10.13 -11.87 -7.56
C HIS A 370 9.10 -12.21 -6.47
N VAL A 371 8.84 -13.50 -6.18
CA VAL A 371 7.83 -13.89 -5.17
C VAL A 371 8.08 -13.22 -3.82
N GLY A 372 9.34 -13.15 -3.36
CA GLY A 372 9.68 -12.50 -2.10
C GLY A 372 9.49 -10.97 -2.14
N GLU A 373 9.54 -10.34 -3.31
CA GLU A 373 9.22 -8.92 -3.46
C GLU A 373 7.70 -8.70 -3.40
N LEU A 374 6.93 -9.53 -4.11
CA LEU A 374 5.48 -9.49 -4.12
C LEU A 374 4.90 -9.70 -2.71
N ASP A 375 5.44 -10.65 -1.96
CA ASP A 375 5.02 -10.89 -0.56
C ASP A 375 5.35 -9.70 0.35
N ARG A 376 6.52 -9.10 0.18
CA ARG A 376 6.88 -7.87 0.90
C ARG A 376 5.95 -6.70 0.56
N MET A 377 5.53 -6.58 -0.70
CA MET A 377 4.56 -5.55 -1.11
C MET A 377 3.20 -5.76 -0.44
N LEU A 378 2.67 -6.99 -0.41
CA LEU A 378 1.45 -7.33 0.32
C LEU A 378 1.53 -6.95 1.80
N LEU A 379 2.60 -7.37 2.47
CA LEU A 379 2.79 -7.07 3.88
C LEU A 379 2.89 -5.55 4.15
N ARG A 380 3.55 -4.81 3.25
CA ARG A 380 3.61 -3.35 3.33
C ARG A 380 2.22 -2.71 3.13
N ALA A 381 1.42 -3.22 2.19
CA ALA A 381 0.06 -2.74 1.99
C ALA A 381 -0.79 -2.95 3.24
N ARG A 382 -0.73 -4.15 3.84
CA ARG A 382 -1.43 -4.44 5.11
C ARG A 382 -0.97 -3.55 6.26
N ARG A 383 0.34 -3.30 6.38
CA ARG A 383 0.88 -2.36 7.38
C ARG A 383 0.35 -0.94 7.20
N ARG A 384 0.27 -0.45 5.95
CA ARG A 384 -0.29 0.87 5.65
C ARG A 384 -1.77 0.97 6.03
N THR A 385 -2.58 -0.04 5.67
CA THR A 385 -4.00 -0.07 6.05
C THR A 385 -4.17 -0.13 7.56
N MET A 386 -3.35 -0.90 8.27
CA MET A 386 -3.34 -0.94 9.73
C MET A 386 -3.00 0.42 10.34
N ALA A 387 -1.98 1.10 9.83
CA ALA A 387 -1.60 2.44 10.30
C ALA A 387 -2.74 3.45 10.06
N GLU A 388 -3.41 3.39 8.91
CA GLU A 388 -4.55 4.24 8.60
C GLU A 388 -5.75 3.97 9.54
N LEU A 389 -6.11 2.70 9.75
CA LEU A 389 -7.16 2.34 10.71
C LEU A 389 -6.83 2.83 12.11
N ARG A 390 -5.57 2.69 12.53
CA ARG A 390 -5.09 3.18 13.80
C ARG A 390 -5.25 4.70 13.93
N ARG A 391 -4.85 5.45 12.90
CA ARG A 391 -5.03 6.90 12.86
C ARG A 391 -6.50 7.28 12.97
N GLN A 392 -7.38 6.61 12.26
CA GLN A 392 -8.83 6.86 12.30
C GLN A 392 -9.42 6.52 13.67
N ILE A 393 -9.00 5.44 14.30
CA ILE A 393 -9.42 5.08 15.67
C ILE A 393 -8.92 6.12 16.66
N THR A 394 -7.68 6.61 16.53
CA THR A 394 -7.14 7.69 17.37
C THR A 394 -7.98 8.97 17.22
N LEU A 395 -8.38 9.31 16.01
CA LEU A 395 -9.26 10.44 15.76
C LEU A 395 -10.64 10.24 16.42
N LEU A 396 -11.23 9.05 16.29
CA LEU A 396 -12.47 8.70 16.95
C LEU A 396 -12.35 8.82 18.49
N ILE A 397 -11.27 8.30 19.07
CA ILE A 397 -10.99 8.41 20.51
C ILE A 397 -10.93 9.87 20.92
N SER A 398 -10.29 10.72 20.11
CA SER A 398 -10.21 12.14 20.40
C SER A 398 -11.59 12.84 20.35
N GLN A 399 -12.45 12.42 19.44
CA GLN A 399 -13.83 12.90 19.36
C GLN A 399 -14.67 12.37 20.53
N ALA A 400 -14.50 11.11 20.88
CA ALA A 400 -15.19 10.46 22.00
C ALA A 400 -14.84 11.10 23.36
N ARG A 401 -13.59 11.50 23.54
CA ARG A 401 -13.13 12.22 24.75
C ARG A 401 -13.70 13.64 24.88
N ARG A 402 -14.16 14.26 23.80
CA ARG A 402 -14.82 15.59 23.83
C ARG A 402 -16.18 15.56 24.52
N LEU A 403 -16.82 14.41 24.55
CA LEU A 403 -18.12 14.23 25.24
C LEU A 403 -18.02 14.48 26.74
N ASP A 404 -16.89 14.13 27.37
CA ASP A 404 -16.63 14.39 28.77
C ASP A 404 -16.67 15.88 29.15
N ALA A 405 -16.32 16.72 28.17
CA ALA A 405 -16.22 18.16 28.37
C ALA A 405 -17.58 18.88 28.41
N LEU A 406 -18.60 18.31 27.76
CA LEU A 406 -19.92 18.93 27.66
C LEU A 406 -20.87 18.56 28.79
N ALA A 407 -20.63 17.45 29.45
CA ALA A 407 -21.45 16.98 30.55
C ALA A 407 -21.18 17.71 31.88
N GLN A 408 -20.22 18.61 31.91
CA GLN A 408 -19.88 19.39 33.11
C GLN A 408 -20.60 20.75 33.11
N PRO A 409 -21.26 21.15 34.22
CA PRO A 409 -21.76 22.52 34.33
C PRO A 409 -20.62 23.51 34.10
N ALA A 410 -20.78 24.40 33.11
CA ALA A 410 -19.73 25.37 32.74
C ALA A 410 -19.21 26.20 33.95
N SER A 411 -20.00 26.35 34.97
CA SER A 411 -19.62 27.05 36.22
C SER A 411 -18.58 26.32 37.08
N MET A 412 -18.40 25.01 36.93
CA MET A 412 -17.49 24.25 37.76
C MET A 412 -16.14 23.97 37.06
N TRP A 413 -16.13 23.76 35.78
CA TRP A 413 -14.89 23.43 35.05
C TRP A 413 -14.05 24.66 34.67
N PHE A 414 -14.68 25.82 34.42
CA PHE A 414 -14.00 27.02 33.89
C PHE A 414 -12.92 27.58 34.84
N PRO A 415 -13.14 27.71 36.14
CA PRO A 415 -12.09 28.14 37.09
C PRO A 415 -10.92 27.15 37.15
N ALA A 416 -11.18 25.84 37.14
CA ALA A 416 -10.14 24.81 37.08
C ALA A 416 -9.34 24.90 35.80
N PHE A 417 -10.03 25.07 34.66
CA PHE A 417 -9.39 25.29 33.36
C PHE A 417 -8.49 26.53 33.36
N GLN A 418 -8.98 27.68 33.85
CA GLN A 418 -8.18 28.90 33.90
C GLN A 418 -6.89 28.73 34.71
N SER A 419 -6.96 28.02 35.84
CA SER A 419 -5.80 27.74 36.68
C SER A 419 -4.78 26.85 35.95
N LEU A 420 -5.24 25.75 35.37
CA LEU A 420 -4.40 24.79 34.63
C LEU A 420 -3.80 25.40 33.36
N PHE A 421 -4.60 26.15 32.61
CA PHE A 421 -4.12 26.89 31.44
C PHE A 421 -3.02 27.88 31.78
N LYS A 422 -3.24 28.69 32.84
CA LYS A 422 -2.24 29.66 33.31
C LYS A 422 -0.93 28.97 33.67
N GLN A 423 -1.00 27.85 34.36
CA GLN A 423 0.18 27.07 34.76
C GLN A 423 0.90 26.52 33.54
N ALA A 424 0.21 25.85 32.60
CA ALA A 424 0.75 25.28 31.38
C ALA A 424 1.39 26.36 30.50
N HIS A 425 0.65 27.48 30.24
CA HIS A 425 1.15 28.56 29.40
C HIS A 425 2.37 29.27 30.02
N THR A 426 2.39 29.43 31.34
CA THR A 426 3.56 30.04 32.04
C THR A 426 4.76 29.12 31.97
N SER A 427 4.58 27.81 32.16
CA SER A 427 5.65 26.81 32.06
C SER A 427 6.19 26.74 30.66
N LEU A 428 5.29 26.68 29.65
CA LEU A 428 5.65 26.69 28.24
C LEU A 428 6.49 27.91 27.87
N SER A 429 6.02 29.11 28.29
CA SER A 429 6.73 30.36 28.00
C SER A 429 8.12 30.39 28.60
N ALA A 430 8.25 30.00 29.88
CA ALA A 430 9.53 30.00 30.58
C ALA A 430 10.52 29.00 29.97
N GLU A 431 10.10 27.78 29.63
CA GLU A 431 10.99 26.78 29.04
C GLU A 431 11.34 27.08 27.60
N LEU A 432 10.43 27.70 26.83
CA LEU A 432 10.75 28.13 25.47
C LEU A 432 11.75 29.28 25.44
N ASP A 433 11.63 30.24 26.36
CA ASP A 433 12.62 31.31 26.50
C ASP A 433 13.98 30.72 26.92
N GLN A 434 14.02 29.75 27.87
CA GLN A 434 15.25 29.05 28.24
C GLN A 434 15.90 28.28 27.07
N LEU A 435 15.07 27.62 26.24
CA LEU A 435 15.57 26.93 25.04
C LEU A 435 16.23 27.93 24.07
N VAL A 436 15.54 29.05 23.78
CA VAL A 436 16.07 30.09 22.90
C VAL A 436 17.35 30.72 23.47
N ASP A 437 17.42 30.96 24.79
CA ASP A 437 18.62 31.50 25.42
C ASP A 437 19.80 30.51 25.32
N ARG A 438 19.58 29.23 25.55
CA ARG A 438 20.59 28.18 25.35
C ARG A 438 21.08 28.17 23.88
N LEU A 439 20.16 28.12 22.92
CA LEU A 439 20.51 28.11 21.50
C LEU A 439 21.24 29.41 21.07
N ARG A 440 20.93 30.55 21.72
CA ARG A 440 21.64 31.82 21.50
C ARG A 440 23.10 31.76 21.97
N GLU A 441 23.36 31.06 23.07
CA GLU A 441 24.73 30.82 23.53
C GLU A 441 25.47 29.85 22.60
N GLU A 442 24.76 28.84 22.09
CA GLU A 442 25.32 27.80 21.22
C GLU A 442 25.49 28.24 19.77
N ARG A 443 24.77 29.26 19.28
CA ARG A 443 24.77 29.71 17.85
C ARG A 443 26.13 30.02 17.24
N GLY A 444 27.08 30.40 18.09
CA GLY A 444 28.46 30.71 17.69
C GLY A 444 29.42 29.54 17.91
N LEU A 445 28.97 28.44 18.45
CA LEU A 445 29.76 27.25 18.70
C LEU A 445 29.63 26.28 17.51
N ARG A 446 30.59 25.39 17.39
CA ARG A 446 30.55 24.33 16.37
C ARG A 446 29.44 23.32 16.74
N ASP A 447 28.59 23.05 15.75
CA ASP A 447 27.62 21.98 15.91
C ASP A 447 28.31 20.61 16.04
N THR A 448 27.90 19.83 17.02
CA THR A 448 28.58 18.57 17.36
C THR A 448 28.35 17.49 16.32
N ALA A 449 27.10 17.30 15.88
CA ALA A 449 26.71 16.26 14.94
C ALA A 449 27.31 16.55 13.54
N PHE A 450 27.14 17.78 13.06
CA PHE A 450 27.69 18.19 11.79
C PHE A 450 29.24 18.18 11.80
N SER A 451 29.88 18.63 12.88
CA SER A 451 31.34 18.54 13.04
C SER A 451 31.88 17.11 13.07
N GLN A 452 31.11 16.16 13.64
CA GLN A 452 31.46 14.73 13.59
C GLN A 452 31.32 14.18 12.17
N SER A 453 30.23 14.51 11.48
CA SER A 453 30.02 14.14 10.08
C SER A 453 31.11 14.70 9.17
N VAL A 454 31.52 15.97 9.33
CA VAL A 454 32.63 16.58 8.59
C VAL A 454 33.93 15.80 8.82
N ARG A 455 34.26 15.51 10.08
CA ARG A 455 35.46 14.72 10.41
C ARG A 455 35.43 13.32 9.83
N ALA A 456 34.25 12.63 9.92
CA ALA A 456 34.08 11.29 9.39
C ALA A 456 34.23 11.26 7.86
N VAL A 457 33.59 12.20 7.16
CA VAL A 457 33.67 12.31 5.69
C VAL A 457 35.08 12.63 5.24
N LEU A 458 35.77 13.57 5.90
CA LEU A 458 37.15 13.91 5.59
C LEU A 458 38.13 12.75 5.89
N ALA A 459 37.91 12.00 6.97
CA ALA A 459 38.69 10.81 7.28
C ALA A 459 38.51 9.72 6.21
N LEU A 460 37.26 9.50 5.78
CA LEU A 460 36.94 8.58 4.70
C LEU A 460 37.60 9.03 3.39
N ALA A 461 37.46 10.29 3.01
CA ALA A 461 38.09 10.86 1.82
C ALA A 461 39.63 10.77 1.87
N ARG A 462 40.26 10.90 3.04
CA ARG A 462 41.71 10.71 3.20
C ARG A 462 42.13 9.23 3.05
N SER A 463 41.28 8.29 3.39
CA SER A 463 41.56 6.85 3.31
C SER A 463 41.21 6.23 1.95
N ASP A 464 40.33 6.85 1.20
CA ASP A 464 39.82 6.40 -0.09
C ASP A 464 39.90 7.53 -1.12
N ASP A 465 41.10 7.68 -1.72
CA ASP A 465 41.37 8.72 -2.71
C ASP A 465 40.80 8.39 -4.11
N GLY A 466 40.37 7.14 -4.34
CA GLY A 466 39.85 6.69 -5.62
C GLY A 466 40.84 6.74 -6.78
N ILE A 467 42.13 7.02 -6.50
CA ILE A 467 43.16 7.15 -7.53
C ILE A 467 43.61 5.76 -7.98
N PRO A 468 43.48 5.43 -9.27
CA PRO A 468 43.77 4.08 -9.76
C PRO A 468 45.27 3.73 -9.63
N ALA A 469 45.56 2.44 -9.62
CA ALA A 469 46.91 1.93 -9.60
C ALA A 469 47.68 2.30 -10.89
N PRO A 470 49.00 2.35 -10.87
CA PRO A 470 49.79 2.69 -12.06
C PRO A 470 49.48 1.81 -13.29
N GLU A 471 49.11 0.56 -13.07
CA GLU A 471 48.75 -0.37 -14.15
C GLU A 471 47.46 0.04 -14.84
N ASP A 472 46.46 0.51 -14.07
CA ASP A 472 45.19 1.00 -14.58
C ASP A 472 45.39 2.33 -15.33
N ILE A 473 46.26 3.20 -14.82
CA ILE A 473 46.63 4.45 -15.50
C ILE A 473 47.27 4.15 -16.86
N ARG A 474 48.16 3.14 -16.93
CA ARG A 474 48.76 2.69 -18.18
C ARG A 474 47.69 2.20 -19.18
N THR A 475 46.74 1.45 -18.70
CA THR A 475 45.60 0.98 -19.52
C THR A 475 44.81 2.17 -20.07
N ARG A 476 44.61 3.20 -19.25
CA ARG A 476 43.90 4.40 -19.64
C ARG A 476 44.69 5.19 -20.72
N PHE A 477 46.01 5.26 -20.68
CA PHE A 477 46.84 5.84 -21.74
C PHE A 477 46.58 5.18 -23.10
N ALA A 478 46.44 3.88 -23.11
CA ALA A 478 46.19 3.12 -24.33
C ALA A 478 44.77 3.40 -24.91
N VAL A 479 43.79 3.63 -24.05
CA VAL A 479 42.41 3.91 -24.45
C VAL A 479 42.23 5.35 -24.93
N GLU A 480 42.79 6.33 -24.23
CA GLU A 480 42.56 7.76 -24.50
C GLU A 480 43.48 8.33 -25.61
N GLY A 481 44.44 7.56 -26.05
CA GLY A 481 45.36 7.94 -27.13
C GLY A 481 46.39 9.01 -26.79
N THR A 482 46.12 9.85 -25.81
CA THR A 482 47.11 10.86 -25.31
C THR A 482 47.17 10.90 -23.78
N ARG A 483 48.33 11.16 -23.23
CA ARG A 483 48.52 11.28 -21.77
C ARG A 483 47.73 12.45 -21.19
N GLN A 484 47.63 13.55 -21.93
CA GLN A 484 46.84 14.72 -21.50
C GLN A 484 45.36 14.38 -21.38
N ALA A 485 44.77 13.67 -22.37
CA ALA A 485 43.36 13.25 -22.31
C ALA A 485 43.12 12.28 -21.14
N ALA A 486 44.02 11.31 -20.96
CA ALA A 486 43.93 10.36 -19.84
C ALA A 486 44.01 11.09 -18.48
N TYR A 487 44.93 12.06 -18.35
CA TYR A 487 45.07 12.87 -17.13
C TYR A 487 43.82 13.71 -16.86
N SER A 488 43.26 14.37 -17.87
CA SER A 488 42.04 15.15 -17.75
C SER A 488 40.87 14.26 -17.28
N HIS A 489 40.67 13.09 -17.87
CA HIS A 489 39.67 12.12 -17.46
C HIS A 489 39.86 11.61 -16.03
N LEU A 490 41.11 11.32 -15.65
CA LEU A 490 41.43 10.89 -14.30
C LEU A 490 41.20 11.99 -13.26
N LEU A 491 41.47 13.27 -13.60
CA LEU A 491 41.11 14.40 -12.75
C LEU A 491 39.61 14.51 -12.54
N ASP A 492 38.82 14.38 -13.62
CA ASP A 492 37.34 14.40 -13.53
C ASP A 492 36.78 13.21 -12.73
N GLU A 493 37.34 12.01 -12.91
CA GLU A 493 37.00 10.85 -12.12
C GLU A 493 37.35 11.06 -10.64
N THR A 494 38.53 11.56 -10.34
CA THR A 494 39.01 11.87 -8.98
C THR A 494 38.11 12.94 -8.33
N ARG A 495 37.77 13.98 -9.08
CA ARG A 495 36.80 15.01 -8.64
C ARG A 495 35.44 14.41 -8.31
N ALA A 496 34.91 13.57 -9.19
CA ALA A 496 33.62 12.91 -8.99
C ALA A 496 33.68 11.96 -7.78
N HIS A 497 34.79 11.27 -7.57
CA HIS A 497 35.01 10.40 -6.42
C HIS A 497 35.02 11.23 -5.12
N LEU A 498 35.83 12.28 -5.04
CA LEU A 498 35.89 13.18 -3.89
C LEU A 498 34.52 13.80 -3.58
N SER A 499 33.79 14.25 -4.61
CA SER A 499 32.46 14.84 -4.45
C SER A 499 31.46 13.89 -3.82
N ARG A 500 31.56 12.59 -4.09
CA ARG A 500 30.65 11.56 -3.52
C ARG A 500 30.79 11.43 -2.01
N HIS A 501 32.00 11.55 -1.48
CA HIS A 501 32.22 11.49 -0.03
C HIS A 501 31.41 12.57 0.70
N PHE A 502 31.36 13.77 0.15
CA PHE A 502 30.66 14.90 0.79
C PHE A 502 29.14 14.77 0.80
N LEU A 503 28.55 13.85 0.04
CA LEU A 503 27.11 13.54 0.15
C LEU A 503 26.73 13.02 1.53
N GLY A 504 27.66 12.36 2.23
CA GLY A 504 27.46 11.90 3.61
C GLY A 504 27.25 13.04 4.63
N LEU A 505 27.58 14.29 4.28
CA LEU A 505 27.30 15.45 5.14
C LEU A 505 25.80 15.78 5.25
N HIS A 506 24.99 15.24 4.34
CA HIS A 506 23.54 15.38 4.42
C HIS A 506 22.97 14.80 5.70
N ASP A 507 23.51 13.66 6.15
CA ASP A 507 23.03 12.98 7.35
C ASP A 507 23.31 13.81 8.61
N GLY A 508 24.49 14.41 8.73
CA GLY A 508 24.80 15.28 9.87
C GLY A 508 23.95 16.57 9.92
N LEU A 509 23.60 17.15 8.77
CA LEU A 509 22.67 18.28 8.71
C LEU A 509 21.25 17.88 9.10
N ARG A 510 20.82 16.70 8.66
CA ARG A 510 19.52 16.16 9.02
C ARG A 510 19.42 15.89 10.52
N GLU A 511 20.46 15.32 11.11
CA GLU A 511 20.52 15.04 12.55
C GLU A 511 20.37 16.32 13.39
N CYS A 512 20.98 17.44 12.96
CA CYS A 512 20.80 18.73 13.64
C CYS A 512 19.33 19.19 13.64
N VAL A 513 18.63 19.02 12.52
CA VAL A 513 17.21 19.38 12.40
C VAL A 513 16.33 18.42 13.18
N GLU A 514 16.61 17.11 13.13
CA GLU A 514 15.89 16.10 13.90
C GLU A 514 16.01 16.39 15.40
N GLN A 515 17.21 16.69 15.91
CA GLN A 515 17.44 17.06 17.31
C GLN A 515 16.65 18.31 17.71
N MET A 516 16.60 19.34 16.85
CA MET A 516 15.78 20.52 17.09
C MET A 516 14.29 20.18 17.20
N HIS A 517 13.79 19.33 16.29
CA HIS A 517 12.41 18.86 16.37
C HIS A 517 12.13 18.08 17.65
N GLU A 518 13.07 17.24 18.08
CA GLU A 518 12.97 16.50 19.35
C GLU A 518 12.94 17.42 20.55
N ASP A 519 13.84 18.41 20.61
CA ASP A 519 13.92 19.37 21.70
C ASP A 519 12.61 20.18 21.84
N VAL A 520 12.10 20.71 20.74
CA VAL A 520 10.84 21.48 20.74
C VAL A 520 9.64 20.59 21.04
N ALA A 521 9.56 19.40 20.44
CA ALA A 521 8.49 18.45 20.72
C ALA A 521 8.47 18.02 22.18
N ALA A 522 9.61 17.66 22.75
CA ALA A 522 9.75 17.29 24.17
C ALA A 522 9.35 18.45 25.11
N LEU A 523 9.69 19.68 24.73
CA LEU A 523 9.30 20.88 25.47
C LEU A 523 7.79 21.09 25.42
N LEU A 524 7.17 21.05 24.25
CA LEU A 524 5.72 21.18 24.10
C LEU A 524 4.97 20.05 24.82
N ALA A 525 5.46 18.82 24.73
CA ALA A 525 4.88 17.67 25.43
C ALA A 525 4.92 17.86 26.94
N ARG A 526 6.08 18.26 27.48
CA ARG A 526 6.28 18.37 28.93
C ARG A 526 5.79 19.69 29.50
N ALA A 527 6.34 20.82 29.05
CA ALA A 527 6.06 22.14 29.63
C ALA A 527 4.69 22.69 29.17
N GLY A 528 4.32 22.43 27.90
CA GLY A 528 2.97 22.71 27.42
C GLY A 528 1.93 21.70 27.91
N GLY A 529 2.35 20.56 28.49
CA GLY A 529 1.43 19.51 28.91
C GLY A 529 0.72 18.80 27.75
N LEU A 530 1.28 18.88 26.53
CA LEU A 530 0.65 18.37 25.31
C LEU A 530 0.97 16.88 25.02
N ALA A 531 1.73 16.22 25.90
CA ALA A 531 2.08 14.80 25.76
C ALA A 531 0.88 13.87 25.47
N PRO A 532 -0.32 14.07 26.05
CA PRO A 532 -1.46 13.20 25.78
C PRO A 532 -2.00 13.28 24.33
N LEU A 533 -1.59 14.28 23.54
CA LEU A 533 -2.12 14.47 22.18
C LEU A 533 -1.54 13.52 21.14
N SER A 534 -0.34 13.00 21.37
CA SER A 534 0.33 12.08 20.45
C SER A 534 1.30 11.18 21.22
N GLY A 535 1.38 9.91 20.81
CA GLY A 535 2.42 8.98 21.27
C GLY A 535 3.73 9.09 20.49
N GLU A 536 3.78 9.95 19.46
CA GLU A 536 4.94 10.16 18.60
C GLU A 536 5.94 11.15 19.23
N GLN A 537 7.14 11.25 18.63
CA GLN A 537 8.21 12.14 19.09
C GLN A 537 8.69 13.04 17.94
N GLY A 538 9.49 14.03 18.27
CA GLY A 538 10.15 14.89 17.31
C GLY A 538 9.17 15.54 16.32
N ARG A 539 9.52 15.50 15.05
CA ARG A 539 8.75 16.12 13.97
C ARG A 539 7.30 15.63 13.89
N GLN A 540 7.08 14.32 14.10
CA GLN A 540 5.73 13.75 13.99
C GLN A 540 4.81 14.26 15.11
N PHE A 541 5.31 14.36 16.33
CA PHE A 541 4.57 14.98 17.43
C PHE A 541 4.13 16.41 17.10
N LEU A 542 5.03 17.22 16.52
CA LEU A 542 4.72 18.61 16.13
C LEU A 542 3.62 18.67 15.06
N LEU A 543 3.65 17.76 14.10
CA LEU A 543 2.59 17.64 13.08
C LEU A 543 1.26 17.25 13.67
N ASP A 544 1.26 16.27 14.58
CA ASP A 544 0.04 15.80 15.26
C ASP A 544 -0.59 16.93 16.09
N VAL A 545 0.22 17.73 16.79
CA VAL A 545 -0.24 18.92 17.53
C VAL A 545 -0.83 19.96 16.56
N ALA A 546 -0.17 20.21 15.42
CA ALA A 546 -0.66 21.16 14.41
C ALA A 546 -2.02 20.76 13.82
N GLU A 547 -2.24 19.46 13.61
CA GLU A 547 -3.51 18.93 13.11
C GLU A 547 -4.66 19.05 14.12
N ARG A 548 -4.34 19.10 15.42
CA ARG A 548 -5.32 19.23 16.51
C ARG A 548 -5.85 20.65 16.72
N ILE A 549 -5.25 21.65 16.06
CA ILE A 549 -5.69 23.04 16.22
C ILE A 549 -7.11 23.20 15.64
N PRO A 550 -8.10 23.67 16.43
CA PRO A 550 -9.48 23.73 15.99
C PRO A 550 -9.70 24.57 14.74
N PRO A 551 -10.60 24.17 13.82
CA PRO A 551 -10.92 24.96 12.63
C PRO A 551 -11.40 26.37 12.93
N ALA A 552 -12.05 26.59 14.06
CA ALA A 552 -12.52 27.91 14.51
C ALA A 552 -11.37 28.94 14.66
N LEU A 553 -10.17 28.49 15.01
CA LEU A 553 -8.97 29.33 15.05
C LEU A 553 -8.45 29.71 13.67
N ARG A 554 -8.95 29.06 12.61
CA ARG A 554 -8.52 29.24 11.22
C ARG A 554 -9.48 30.12 10.40
N GLN A 555 -10.63 30.56 10.93
CA GLN A 555 -11.62 31.32 10.19
C GLN A 555 -11.10 32.72 9.79
N GLY A 556 -10.70 32.84 8.51
CA GLY A 556 -10.32 34.10 7.88
C GLY A 556 -8.92 34.62 8.23
N ARG A 557 -8.20 33.97 9.16
CA ARG A 557 -6.78 34.23 9.47
C ARG A 557 -6.05 32.92 9.65
N GLN A 558 -4.81 32.87 9.20
CA GLN A 558 -3.91 31.76 9.49
C GLN A 558 -3.57 31.81 10.98
N SER A 559 -3.76 30.69 11.71
CA SER A 559 -3.36 30.59 13.11
C SER A 559 -1.83 30.78 13.22
N GLU A 560 -1.39 31.63 14.14
CA GLU A 560 0.04 31.86 14.39
C GLU A 560 0.69 30.57 14.94
N ILE A 561 -0.01 29.84 15.81
CA ILE A 561 0.48 28.58 16.37
C ILE A 561 0.63 27.53 15.25
N GLN A 562 -0.39 27.35 14.43
CA GLN A 562 -0.34 26.38 13.32
C GLN A 562 0.74 26.76 12.30
N TYR A 563 0.83 28.04 11.93
CA TYR A 563 1.86 28.51 11.02
C TYR A 563 3.27 28.26 11.57
N ALA A 564 3.48 28.57 12.84
CA ALA A 564 4.75 28.36 13.51
C ALA A 564 5.16 26.87 13.54
N LEU A 565 4.21 25.98 13.84
CA LEU A 565 4.44 24.53 13.79
C LEU A 565 4.74 24.03 12.38
N THR A 566 4.02 24.54 11.37
CA THR A 566 4.27 24.21 9.96
C THR A 566 5.66 24.68 9.53
N MET A 567 5.99 25.92 9.83
CA MET A 567 7.30 26.50 9.52
C MET A 567 8.44 25.70 10.15
N LEU A 568 8.27 25.30 11.41
CA LEU A 568 9.27 24.50 12.14
C LEU A 568 9.42 23.10 11.54
N THR A 569 8.31 22.43 11.22
CA THR A 569 8.31 21.05 10.69
C THR A 569 8.74 20.97 9.22
N GLU A 570 8.61 22.06 8.45
CA GLU A 570 9.09 22.17 7.07
C GLU A 570 10.55 22.65 6.99
N PHE A 571 11.11 23.08 8.10
CA PHE A 571 12.50 23.55 8.12
C PHE A 571 13.47 22.39 7.84
N GLU A 572 14.35 22.60 6.86
CA GLU A 572 15.35 21.62 6.43
C GLU A 572 16.72 22.27 6.19
N LEU A 573 17.75 21.62 6.67
CA LEU A 573 19.13 21.86 6.25
C LEU A 573 19.56 20.75 5.30
N ASN A 574 19.79 21.07 4.03
CA ASN A 574 20.18 20.09 3.03
C ASN A 574 21.54 20.39 2.40
N TYR A 575 22.19 19.34 1.91
CA TYR A 575 23.52 19.44 1.30
C TYR A 575 23.57 20.45 0.15
N ARG A 576 22.56 20.50 -0.73
CA ARG A 576 22.56 21.38 -1.91
C ARG A 576 22.50 22.86 -1.55
N GLY A 577 21.64 23.22 -0.61
CA GLY A 577 21.47 24.61 -0.19
C GLY A 577 22.57 25.11 0.75
N PHE A 578 23.20 24.20 1.49
CA PHE A 578 24.07 24.57 2.60
C PHE A 578 25.56 24.32 2.32
N VAL A 579 25.92 23.18 1.74
CA VAL A 579 27.32 22.75 1.62
C VAL A 579 27.83 22.79 0.20
N GLN A 580 27.04 22.40 -0.79
CA GLN A 580 27.47 22.19 -2.16
C GLN A 580 28.16 23.41 -2.78
N HIS A 581 27.64 24.62 -2.57
CA HIS A 581 28.16 25.86 -3.13
C HIS A 581 29.52 26.26 -2.49
N ARG A 582 29.83 25.80 -1.28
CA ARG A 582 31.09 26.05 -0.58
C ARG A 582 32.18 25.08 -1.03
N ILE A 583 31.83 23.82 -1.26
CA ILE A 583 32.80 22.79 -1.67
C ILE A 583 33.13 22.90 -3.15
N ARG A 584 32.19 23.28 -4.01
CA ARG A 584 32.39 23.30 -5.45
C ARG A 584 33.63 24.09 -5.92
N PRO A 585 33.89 25.30 -5.42
CA PRO A 585 35.12 26.05 -5.77
C PRO A 585 36.40 25.34 -5.30
N CYS A 586 36.32 24.59 -4.19
CA CYS A 586 37.48 23.87 -3.66
C CYS A 586 37.95 22.75 -4.60
N LEU A 587 37.01 22.23 -5.43
CA LEU A 587 37.27 21.15 -6.40
C LEU A 587 37.71 21.66 -7.78
N ASP A 588 37.82 22.95 -8.01
CA ASP A 588 38.20 23.53 -9.31
C ASP A 588 39.64 23.16 -9.73
N GLY A 589 40.50 22.82 -8.75
CA GLY A 589 41.82 22.26 -9.01
C GLY A 589 41.83 20.84 -9.56
N LEU A 590 40.68 20.14 -9.54
CA LEU A 590 40.52 18.78 -10.10
C LEU A 590 39.73 18.83 -11.41
N HIS A 591 39.84 19.85 -12.21
CA HIS A 591 39.15 19.96 -13.49
C HIS A 591 40.11 19.75 -14.64
N GLY A 592 39.85 18.76 -15.49
CA GLY A 592 40.73 18.38 -16.60
C GLY A 592 40.97 19.48 -17.65
N ASP A 593 40.03 20.44 -17.78
CA ASP A 593 40.14 21.57 -18.68
C ASP A 593 40.87 22.80 -18.08
N SER A 594 41.33 22.72 -16.82
CA SER A 594 42.04 23.80 -16.17
C SER A 594 43.45 23.95 -16.78
N PRO A 595 43.83 25.12 -17.27
CA PRO A 595 45.20 25.36 -17.78
C PRO A 595 46.30 25.09 -16.74
N ALA A 596 45.98 25.23 -15.45
CA ALA A 596 46.90 24.95 -14.35
C ALA A 596 47.18 23.43 -14.16
N MET A 597 46.34 22.57 -14.73
CA MET A 597 46.44 21.11 -14.69
C MET A 597 46.96 20.51 -16.00
N ALA A 598 47.46 21.33 -16.92
CA ALA A 598 48.11 20.82 -18.12
C ALA A 598 49.42 20.10 -17.76
N LEU A 599 49.68 18.96 -18.37
CA LEU A 599 50.94 18.27 -18.23
C LEU A 599 52.09 19.16 -18.76
N PRO A 600 53.34 19.04 -18.22
CA PRO A 600 54.48 19.79 -18.68
C PRO A 600 54.68 19.69 -20.21
N SER A 601 54.76 20.81 -20.87
CA SER A 601 54.97 20.91 -22.32
C SER A 601 56.43 20.88 -22.77
N ASP A 602 57.35 20.70 -21.82
CA ASP A 602 58.81 20.70 -22.04
C ASP A 602 59.39 19.38 -22.61
N GLY A 603 58.53 18.49 -23.05
CA GLY A 603 58.91 17.16 -23.60
C GLY A 603 59.19 16.09 -22.56
N THR A 604 59.02 16.37 -21.29
CA THR A 604 59.16 15.39 -20.21
C THR A 604 58.03 14.35 -20.30
N LEU A 605 58.41 13.08 -20.53
CA LEU A 605 57.45 12.01 -20.55
C LEU A 605 56.97 11.68 -19.12
N VAL A 606 55.79 12.15 -18.76
CA VAL A 606 55.13 11.82 -17.47
C VAL A 606 54.75 10.33 -17.49
N ASP A 607 55.40 9.52 -16.64
CA ASP A 607 55.06 8.11 -16.45
C ASP A 607 53.83 7.92 -15.54
N GLU A 608 53.35 6.69 -15.43
CA GLU A 608 52.17 6.36 -14.69
C GLU A 608 52.30 6.67 -13.18
N LYS A 609 53.49 6.48 -12.64
CA LYS A 609 53.79 6.74 -11.22
C LYS A 609 53.77 8.22 -10.92
N THR A 610 54.41 9.03 -11.79
CA THR A 610 54.40 10.49 -11.70
C THR A 610 53.01 11.04 -11.85
N MET A 611 52.22 10.51 -12.81
CA MET A 611 50.83 10.93 -12.99
C MET A 611 49.99 10.61 -11.77
N ARG A 612 50.15 9.42 -11.20
CA ARG A 612 49.46 9.05 -9.96
C ARG A 612 49.80 9.96 -8.79
N GLU A 613 51.08 10.34 -8.69
CA GLU A 613 51.52 11.26 -7.65
C GLU A 613 50.99 12.70 -7.88
N MET A 614 50.92 13.16 -9.12
CA MET A 614 50.29 14.44 -9.45
C MET A 614 48.78 14.43 -9.08
N LEU A 615 48.07 13.36 -9.42
CA LEU A 615 46.65 13.20 -9.02
C LEU A 615 46.53 13.23 -7.50
N ARG A 616 47.43 12.54 -6.79
CA ARG A 616 47.40 12.48 -5.32
C ARG A 616 47.63 13.87 -4.71
N ILE A 617 48.62 14.61 -5.21
CA ILE A 617 48.89 15.99 -4.74
C ILE A 617 47.65 16.87 -4.98
N SER A 618 47.11 16.84 -6.19
CA SER A 618 45.92 17.62 -6.53
C SER A 618 44.71 17.26 -5.69
N TYR A 619 44.53 15.93 -5.39
CA TYR A 619 43.48 15.44 -4.51
C TYR A 619 43.66 15.98 -3.08
N GLU A 620 44.87 15.86 -2.52
CA GLU A 620 45.18 16.32 -1.17
C GLU A 620 44.97 17.83 -1.04
N GLU A 621 45.42 18.64 -2.01
CA GLU A 621 45.21 20.07 -2.04
C GLU A 621 43.73 20.46 -2.16
N ALA A 622 42.92 19.71 -2.92
CA ALA A 622 41.50 19.93 -3.01
C ALA A 622 40.79 19.55 -1.71
N LEU A 623 41.21 18.44 -1.11
CA LEU A 623 40.69 17.99 0.16
C LEU A 623 40.98 18.94 1.32
N ASP A 624 42.19 19.48 1.38
CA ASP A 624 42.58 20.48 2.39
C ASP A 624 41.80 21.81 2.24
N ARG A 625 41.54 22.23 0.98
CA ARG A 625 40.63 23.35 0.71
C ARG A 625 39.21 23.07 1.16
N CYS A 626 38.71 21.85 0.91
CA CYS A 626 37.40 21.42 1.40
C CYS A 626 37.35 21.38 2.93
N ASP A 627 38.39 20.86 3.59
CA ASP A 627 38.51 20.83 5.05
C ASP A 627 38.39 22.26 5.63
N THR A 628 39.14 23.19 5.10
CA THR A 628 39.11 24.63 5.50
C THR A 628 37.72 25.25 5.27
N ALA A 629 37.09 24.96 4.13
CA ALA A 629 35.79 25.51 3.78
C ALA A 629 34.67 24.90 4.69
N LEU A 630 34.79 23.64 5.01
CA LEU A 630 33.81 22.91 5.89
C LEU A 630 34.00 23.30 7.35
N ASP A 631 35.23 23.54 7.80
CA ASP A 631 35.49 23.99 9.17
C ASP A 631 34.76 25.32 9.45
N GLY A 632 34.77 26.26 8.47
CA GLY A 632 34.02 27.51 8.57
C GLY A 632 32.50 27.34 8.59
N LEU A 633 31.95 26.19 8.11
CA LEU A 633 30.51 25.92 8.10
C LEU A 633 30.02 25.27 9.38
N THR A 634 30.91 24.78 10.22
CA THR A 634 30.53 23.98 11.41
C THR A 634 29.70 24.73 12.47
N THR A 635 29.71 26.05 12.43
CA THR A 635 28.89 26.90 13.33
C THR A 635 27.54 27.31 12.74
N GLU A 636 27.36 27.21 11.43
CA GLU A 636 26.16 27.71 10.77
C GLU A 636 24.90 26.91 11.10
N PRO A 637 24.93 25.55 11.29
CA PRO A 637 23.74 24.81 11.69
C PRO A 637 23.13 25.31 12.99
N ASN A 638 23.95 25.54 14.03
CA ASN A 638 23.49 26.11 15.28
C ASN A 638 22.86 27.51 15.13
N GLY A 639 23.42 28.33 14.25
CA GLY A 639 22.87 29.63 13.92
C GLY A 639 21.51 29.54 13.21
N ALA A 640 21.36 28.60 12.32
CA ALA A 640 20.11 28.35 11.60
C ALA A 640 19.03 27.77 12.54
N VAL A 641 19.38 26.80 13.37
CA VAL A 641 18.49 26.23 14.40
C VAL A 641 18.04 27.30 15.40
N PHE A 642 18.97 28.13 15.89
CA PHE A 642 18.62 29.25 16.76
C PHE A 642 17.59 30.17 16.09
N SER A 643 17.81 30.56 14.84
CA SER A 643 16.93 31.50 14.14
C SER A 643 15.51 30.97 13.93
N ILE A 644 15.37 29.69 13.57
CA ILE A 644 14.05 29.10 13.34
C ILE A 644 13.28 28.90 14.65
N VAL A 645 13.98 28.51 15.73
CA VAL A 645 13.36 28.33 17.04
C VAL A 645 13.01 29.68 17.69
N GLU A 646 13.83 30.71 17.49
CA GLU A 646 13.52 32.09 17.93
C GLU A 646 12.27 32.62 17.22
N GLU A 647 12.15 32.43 15.89
CA GLU A 647 10.96 32.78 15.10
C GLU A 647 9.72 31.99 15.59
N PHE A 648 9.89 30.68 15.81
CA PHE A 648 8.83 29.84 16.37
C PHE A 648 8.33 30.40 17.70
N ARG A 649 9.24 30.67 18.67
CA ARG A 649 8.88 31.25 19.96
C ARG A 649 8.15 32.59 19.81
N ASP A 650 8.64 33.48 18.96
CA ASP A 650 8.03 34.81 18.79
C ASP A 650 6.61 34.71 18.24
N ARG A 651 6.34 33.76 17.36
CA ARG A 651 4.99 33.53 16.83
C ARG A 651 4.06 32.89 17.86
N VAL A 652 4.52 31.86 18.57
CA VAL A 652 3.64 31.13 19.51
C VAL A 652 3.42 31.85 20.83
N LEU A 653 4.31 32.78 21.23
CA LEU A 653 4.21 33.49 22.50
C LEU A 653 4.01 35.00 22.38
N ARG A 654 4.58 35.67 21.36
CA ARG A 654 4.68 37.12 21.29
C ARG A 654 3.81 37.74 20.20
N ALA A 655 3.37 36.97 19.21
CA ALA A 655 2.48 37.47 18.17
C ALA A 655 1.13 37.91 18.78
N GLU A 656 0.53 38.95 18.17
CA GLU A 656 -0.75 39.45 18.60
C GLU A 656 -1.83 38.34 18.52
N GLY A 657 -2.50 38.06 19.63
CA GLY A 657 -3.54 37.04 19.72
C GLY A 657 -3.05 35.62 20.02
N SER A 658 -1.75 35.35 20.06
CA SER A 658 -1.19 34.01 20.32
C SER A 658 -1.67 33.40 21.63
N THR A 659 -1.75 34.22 22.71
CA THR A 659 -2.27 33.76 24.02
C THR A 659 -3.73 33.33 23.94
N ASP A 660 -4.56 34.04 23.15
CA ASP A 660 -5.98 33.70 22.97
C ASP A 660 -6.13 32.45 22.10
N GLU A 661 -5.27 32.26 21.08
CA GLU A 661 -5.22 31.02 20.32
C GLU A 661 -4.86 29.83 21.20
N TRP A 662 -3.82 29.97 22.05
CA TRP A 662 -3.46 28.93 23.02
C TRP A 662 -4.63 28.64 23.97
N ARG A 663 -5.29 29.67 24.48
CA ARG A 663 -6.44 29.48 25.39
C ARG A 663 -7.56 28.71 24.71
N ALA A 664 -7.90 29.08 23.49
CA ALA A 664 -8.94 28.37 22.72
C ALA A 664 -8.56 26.94 22.41
N PHE A 665 -7.33 26.71 22.01
CA PHE A 665 -6.79 25.36 21.76
C PHE A 665 -6.85 24.49 23.02
N TYR A 666 -6.27 24.95 24.13
CA TYR A 666 -6.32 24.21 25.40
C TYR A 666 -7.75 24.00 25.89
N GLN A 667 -8.64 24.94 25.65
CA GLN A 667 -10.04 24.79 26.02
C GLN A 667 -10.71 23.66 25.23
N ASP A 668 -10.38 23.51 23.98
CA ASP A 668 -10.92 22.45 23.11
C ASP A 668 -10.42 21.06 23.53
N ILE A 669 -9.14 20.95 23.87
CA ILE A 669 -8.49 19.67 24.21
C ILE A 669 -8.37 19.41 25.72
N ARG A 670 -9.01 20.23 26.58
CA ARG A 670 -8.85 20.19 28.05
C ARG A 670 -9.12 18.83 28.69
N ALA A 671 -10.11 18.11 28.18
CA ALA A 671 -10.48 16.80 28.70
C ALA A 671 -9.41 15.74 28.39
N GLU A 672 -8.71 15.91 27.28
CA GLU A 672 -7.62 15.05 26.84
C GLU A 672 -6.36 15.31 27.66
N LEU A 673 -6.01 16.60 27.84
CA LEU A 673 -4.80 17.00 28.57
C LEU A 673 -4.90 16.78 30.08
N TRP A 674 -6.05 17.07 30.66
CA TRP A 674 -6.26 17.08 32.12
C TRP A 674 -7.38 16.14 32.54
N SER A 675 -7.40 14.94 31.94
CA SER A 675 -8.42 13.92 32.17
C SER A 675 -8.69 13.68 33.66
N GLY A 676 -7.64 13.60 34.50
CA GLY A 676 -7.76 13.41 35.92
C GLY A 676 -8.46 14.55 36.67
N ALA A 677 -8.23 15.82 36.28
CA ALA A 677 -8.85 16.98 36.92
C ALA A 677 -10.32 17.17 36.46
N PHE A 678 -10.64 16.75 35.23
CA PHE A 678 -11.99 16.90 34.69
C PHE A 678 -12.86 15.66 34.91
N SER A 679 -12.29 14.45 35.02
CA SER A 679 -13.03 13.23 35.37
C SER A 679 -13.49 13.21 36.83
N ALA A 680 -12.71 13.81 37.77
CA ALA A 680 -13.13 13.93 39.17
C ALA A 680 -14.40 14.75 39.33
N LEU A 681 -14.64 15.71 38.42
CA LEU A 681 -15.90 16.49 38.39
C LEU A 681 -17.05 15.69 37.75
N ALA A 682 -16.72 14.69 36.94
CA ALA A 682 -17.69 13.81 36.28
C ALA A 682 -18.14 12.62 37.17
N GLU A 683 -17.45 12.35 38.30
CA GLU A 683 -17.87 11.30 39.28
C GLU A 683 -19.28 11.52 39.82
N GLN A 684 -19.83 12.71 39.65
CA GLN A 684 -21.23 13.01 40.02
C GLN A 684 -22.26 12.55 38.99
N ALA A 685 -21.85 12.22 37.78
CA ALA A 685 -22.73 11.67 36.73
C ALA A 685 -22.27 10.24 36.37
N GLY A 686 -22.76 9.25 37.13
CA GLY A 686 -22.31 7.84 37.06
C GLY A 686 -22.37 7.15 35.69
N HIS A 687 -22.88 7.80 34.66
CA HIS A 687 -22.96 7.24 33.31
C HIS A 687 -21.74 7.55 32.43
N LEU A 688 -21.04 8.66 32.68
CA LEU A 688 -19.90 9.10 31.89
C LEU A 688 -18.62 8.29 32.22
N ARG A 689 -18.54 7.77 33.42
CA ARG A 689 -17.41 6.93 33.83
C ARG A 689 -17.28 5.65 32.98
N VAL A 690 -18.40 5.01 32.67
CA VAL A 690 -18.40 3.78 31.83
C VAL A 690 -17.95 4.09 30.40
N TRP A 691 -18.33 5.26 29.89
CA TRP A 691 -17.88 5.73 28.58
C TRP A 691 -16.38 6.01 28.57
N ASP A 692 -15.88 6.76 29.52
CA ASP A 692 -14.46 7.10 29.64
C ASP A 692 -13.60 5.83 29.80
N GLU A 693 -14.03 4.89 30.65
CA GLU A 693 -13.35 3.59 30.80
C GLU A 693 -13.27 2.82 29.48
N ALA A 694 -14.32 2.85 28.65
CA ALA A 694 -14.32 2.18 27.36
C ALA A 694 -13.42 2.89 26.34
N VAL A 695 -13.44 4.22 26.33
CA VAL A 695 -12.57 5.03 25.47
C VAL A 695 -11.10 4.86 25.88
N GLN A 696 -10.81 4.85 27.18
CA GLN A 696 -9.46 4.59 27.68
C GLN A 696 -8.99 3.17 27.38
N ALA A 697 -9.86 2.18 27.51
CA ALA A 697 -9.53 0.80 27.17
C ALA A 697 -9.18 0.67 25.67
N LEU A 698 -9.94 1.34 24.82
CA LEU A 698 -9.64 1.36 23.37
C LEU A 698 -8.32 2.10 23.09
N ALA A 699 -8.04 3.21 23.77
CA ALA A 699 -6.79 3.95 23.66
C ALA A 699 -5.60 3.09 24.11
N SER A 700 -5.70 2.40 25.24
CA SER A 700 -4.65 1.53 25.77
C SER A 700 -4.31 0.37 24.80
N LEU A 701 -5.29 -0.13 24.04
CA LEU A 701 -5.03 -1.12 23.00
C LEU A 701 -4.15 -0.56 21.85
N LEU A 702 -4.24 0.75 21.58
CA LEU A 702 -3.38 1.41 20.60
C LEU A 702 -1.96 1.65 21.13
N ASP A 703 -1.81 1.98 22.43
CA ASP A 703 -0.51 2.27 23.04
C ASP A 703 0.35 1.02 23.25
N GLN A 704 -0.24 -0.11 23.64
CA GLN A 704 0.46 -1.41 23.76
C GLN A 704 1.05 -1.88 22.42
N ASP A 705 0.50 -1.39 21.33
CA ASP A 705 0.98 -1.68 19.99
C ASP A 705 2.32 -0.98 19.66
N HIS A 706 2.64 0.17 20.25
CA HIS A 706 3.91 0.87 20.05
C HIS A 706 5.11 0.14 20.64
N GLU A 707 4.95 -0.40 21.84
CA GLU A 707 6.05 -1.09 22.55
C GLU A 707 6.46 -2.43 21.90
N GLU A 708 5.56 -3.07 21.13
CA GLU A 708 5.86 -4.33 20.43
C GLU A 708 6.42 -4.13 19.02
N GLU A 709 6.24 -2.96 18.39
CA GLU A 709 6.84 -2.65 17.09
C GLU A 709 8.31 -2.20 17.21
N GLU A 710 8.73 -1.71 18.36
CA GLU A 710 10.12 -1.34 18.65
C GLU A 710 11.01 -2.53 19.10
N LYS A 711 10.43 -3.67 19.43
CA LYS A 711 11.15 -4.92 19.74
C LYS A 711 11.20 -5.87 18.55
#